data_f0624c4ceb62ab9ae0ca934cffc7587c
#
_entry.id   f0624c4ceb62ab9ae0ca934cffc7587c
#
_cell.length_a   1.000
_cell.length_b   1.000
_cell.length_c   1.000
_cell.angle_alpha   90.00
_cell.angle_beta   90.00
_cell.angle_gamma   90.00
#
_symmetry.space_group_name_H-M   'P 1'
#
loop_
_entity.id
_entity.type
_entity.pdbx_description
1 polymer ?
#
loop_
_entity_poly.entity_id
_entity_poly.type
_entity_poly.pdbx_seq_one_letter_code
_entity_poly.pdbx_strand_id
1 'polypeptide(L)'
;MSKVNSIFERIESITNAESQCEFVSVLKSVIMNENQCLSQENFLLLKSFLQKMFDSIDELAAEIKKVDTILISVKNQKLLRTCFQLITSIGISSSLITGLGISLSKRSITASKLPRFLLAGEQKYEILMNCTDFFTRSYSVPVLKNIIITLHLSDYLASLIQLAFAPLKKPGTYDNFVMTEEKYNKLCADRQKYVKMYNHLTTNCFQPILMKELLVLQSCTDPAPPVFVKRVIVKEMSQRLLASGGLLSLIRCFIESYDIDTGFEWRKIDMICRIIAAKHGTCTESDYLINICSQLKQILCLNNIHYLATAVACVLSLNEKYPKSEPVESLVKEIFQAFDYDCLLTSYNLPGTIIYSPQEVEYKINILHACVCTTRLNWPISLLIPNLYLMFLIGVKCTKNEDLKIKIKDILLKSLEKIDREKLCEKVKFFLFGKGFYKSPGIIAEEYEAGVVIKYLALTEIHSKDEALLYFLHLFKATTDEELILNIFKVSLNVLTELSVKRQMKGNKDILLTEDDPEVILDDIDQQYAVVLKLLSEISTSSKIISSLKKNPLMVMDFVQHVILNENVESNSDCVTVALILLNITLSNCNKSTDFQRRFSNLVPILRKMCESDSNMDSILCQEAISLITSGNPKKRDSPCERAITDIFDELLPVKAHGIIELTKLIDNKDAETISKKHYIFCIFQEQLRDSDSYLYLAAINGLAALCTLCTEDVLHMLCKEFLQISNQGALETKDSQDKIAELRMKIGDIIVKVTKRLGEMAAVHKTILLNTMLCACRDEDPLIRTSALSNLAEISLVLHYKIGSIIYEVLLCIWSIIETDKAVECRRAAVMVIASLIKGLGKETLVELKENLLPIYRTLKSLYRDNNEDSILRLHAQLALEELNDVVKQFLFPELKTEKQIFVLDKP
;
A
#
# COMPACT_ATOMS: atom_id res chain seq x y z
N MET A 1 -4.04 20.74 -45.88
CA MET A 1 -2.78 20.10 -45.45
C MET A 1 -1.50 20.78 -45.96
N SER A 2 -1.37 21.18 -47.22
CA SER A 2 -0.14 21.84 -47.75
C SER A 2 0.21 23.14 -47.01
N LYS A 3 -0.77 24.01 -46.75
CA LYS A 3 -0.57 25.25 -46.00
C LYS A 3 -0.10 25.03 -44.56
N VAL A 4 -0.70 24.04 -43.85
CA VAL A 4 -0.32 23.71 -42.48
C VAL A 4 1.12 23.21 -42.42
N ASN A 5 1.54 22.35 -43.36
CA ASN A 5 2.92 21.87 -43.44
C ASN A 5 3.91 23.02 -43.72
N SER A 6 3.57 23.95 -44.64
CA SER A 6 4.39 25.11 -44.92
C SER A 6 4.56 26.04 -43.70
N ILE A 7 3.52 26.17 -42.86
CA ILE A 7 3.62 26.93 -41.60
C ILE A 7 4.56 26.20 -40.63
N PHE A 8 4.47 24.87 -40.52
CA PHE A 8 5.39 24.08 -39.65
C PHE A 8 6.84 24.13 -40.13
N GLU A 9 7.10 24.09 -41.42
CA GLU A 9 8.44 24.29 -42.01
C GLU A 9 9.01 25.68 -41.64
N ARG A 10 8.17 26.72 -41.71
CA ARG A 10 8.55 28.07 -41.29
C ARG A 10 8.83 28.13 -39.77
N ILE A 11 8.00 27.49 -38.95
CA ILE A 11 8.22 27.42 -37.50
C ILE A 11 9.52 26.65 -37.22
N GLU A 12 9.79 25.54 -37.91
CA GLU A 12 11.02 24.75 -37.77
C GLU A 12 12.25 25.58 -38.14
N SER A 13 12.18 26.41 -39.21
CA SER A 13 13.27 27.30 -39.60
C SER A 13 13.55 28.42 -38.57
N ILE A 14 12.54 28.91 -37.88
CA ILE A 14 12.69 29.92 -36.81
C ILE A 14 13.29 29.31 -35.52
N THR A 15 12.98 28.05 -35.23
CA THR A 15 13.39 27.39 -33.99
C THR A 15 14.67 26.61 -34.11
N ASN A 16 15.16 26.38 -35.34
CA ASN A 16 16.36 25.59 -35.57
C ASN A 16 17.63 26.42 -35.27
N ALA A 17 18.42 25.94 -34.28
CA ALA A 17 19.62 26.64 -33.83
C ALA A 17 20.74 26.71 -34.90
N GLU A 18 20.64 25.92 -35.99
CA GLU A 18 21.59 25.92 -37.10
C GLU A 18 21.28 26.95 -38.16
N SER A 19 20.03 27.47 -38.22
CA SER A 19 19.76 28.61 -39.03
C SER A 19 20.44 29.82 -38.38
N GLN A 20 21.24 30.57 -39.12
CA GLN A 20 21.89 31.82 -38.71
C GLN A 20 20.86 32.89 -38.38
N CYS A 21 20.10 32.70 -37.34
CA CYS A 21 19.13 33.65 -36.85
C CYS A 21 19.91 34.77 -36.15
N GLU A 22 19.73 36.00 -36.56
CA GLU A 22 20.24 37.23 -35.90
C GLU A 22 20.01 37.18 -34.39
N PHE A 23 18.92 36.57 -33.93
CA PHE A 23 18.58 36.40 -32.54
C PHE A 23 19.54 35.47 -31.75
N VAL A 24 20.03 34.37 -32.36
CA VAL A 24 21.01 33.48 -31.73
C VAL A 24 22.38 34.18 -31.58
N SER A 25 22.74 35.03 -32.52
CA SER A 25 23.96 35.87 -32.43
C SER A 25 23.83 36.95 -31.37
N VAL A 26 22.63 37.53 -31.22
CA VAL A 26 22.27 38.51 -30.18
C VAL A 26 22.30 37.82 -28.81
N LEU A 27 21.70 36.66 -28.66
CA LEU A 27 21.75 35.88 -27.41
C LEU A 27 23.19 35.52 -27.04
N LYS A 28 24.05 35.18 -28.00
CA LYS A 28 25.48 34.87 -27.75
C LYS A 28 26.22 36.14 -27.32
N SER A 29 25.92 37.31 -27.89
CA SER A 29 26.57 38.55 -27.53
C SER A 29 26.13 39.08 -26.14
N VAL A 30 24.91 38.77 -25.73
CA VAL A 30 24.34 39.13 -24.41
C VAL A 30 24.90 38.22 -23.30
N ILE A 31 25.27 36.97 -23.61
CA ILE A 31 25.87 36.04 -22.63
C ILE A 31 27.21 36.59 -22.09
N MET A 32 27.94 37.38 -22.88
CA MET A 32 29.21 37.94 -22.45
C MET A 32 29.08 39.13 -21.47
N ASN A 33 27.89 39.65 -21.23
CA ASN A 33 27.62 40.83 -20.36
C ASN A 33 26.45 40.58 -19.40
N GLU A 34 26.59 39.61 -18.52
CA GLU A 34 25.50 39.12 -17.61
C GLU A 34 24.89 40.21 -16.71
N ASN A 35 25.55 41.36 -16.52
CA ASN A 35 25.06 42.39 -15.57
C ASN A 35 24.57 43.67 -16.19
N GLN A 36 24.40 43.76 -17.51
CA GLN A 36 23.90 44.96 -18.19
C GLN A 36 22.48 44.78 -18.74
N CYS A 37 21.63 45.81 -18.60
CA CYS A 37 20.31 45.84 -19.27
C CYS A 37 20.48 45.73 -20.78
N LEU A 38 19.55 45.02 -21.40
CA LEU A 38 19.51 44.82 -22.85
C LEU A 38 19.48 46.17 -23.57
N SER A 39 20.36 46.38 -24.61
CA SER A 39 20.33 47.54 -25.42
C SER A 39 18.99 47.68 -26.15
N GLN A 40 18.62 48.89 -26.58
CA GLN A 40 17.37 49.14 -27.29
C GLN A 40 17.31 48.36 -28.62
N GLU A 41 18.44 48.21 -29.30
CA GLU A 41 18.53 47.46 -30.56
C GLU A 41 18.27 45.99 -30.34
N ASN A 42 18.91 45.41 -29.34
CA ASN A 42 18.74 44.01 -28.97
C ASN A 42 17.30 43.71 -28.44
N PHE A 43 16.70 44.68 -27.77
CA PHE A 43 15.30 44.59 -27.36
C PHE A 43 14.36 44.56 -28.56
N LEU A 44 14.58 45.39 -29.59
CA LEU A 44 13.78 45.38 -30.81
C LEU A 44 13.95 44.08 -31.58
N LEU A 45 15.14 43.48 -31.59
CA LEU A 45 15.38 42.17 -32.20
C LEU A 45 14.63 41.06 -31.45
N LEU A 46 14.69 41.08 -30.11
CA LEU A 46 13.94 40.14 -29.27
C LEU A 46 12.44 40.24 -29.50
N LYS A 47 11.92 41.44 -29.56
CA LYS A 47 10.49 41.73 -29.83
C LYS A 47 10.09 41.22 -31.23
N SER A 48 10.92 41.49 -32.24
CA SER A 48 10.69 41.04 -33.62
C SER A 48 10.70 39.50 -33.71
N PHE A 49 11.61 38.83 -33.00
CA PHE A 49 11.65 37.39 -32.96
C PHE A 49 10.39 36.78 -32.32
N LEU A 50 9.97 37.29 -31.17
CA LEU A 50 8.73 36.85 -30.50
C LEU A 50 7.52 37.11 -31.41
N GLN A 51 7.48 38.27 -32.08
CA GLN A 51 6.37 38.59 -32.97
C GLN A 51 6.27 37.63 -34.16
N LYS A 52 7.40 37.30 -34.79
CA LYS A 52 7.44 36.31 -35.89
C LYS A 52 6.93 34.92 -35.41
N MET A 53 7.24 34.53 -34.18
CA MET A 53 6.68 33.32 -33.61
C MET A 53 5.20 33.41 -33.35
N PHE A 54 4.71 34.54 -32.81
CA PHE A 54 3.29 34.78 -32.58
C PHE A 54 2.50 34.71 -33.89
N ASP A 55 2.95 35.44 -34.91
CA ASP A 55 2.28 35.51 -36.21
C ASP A 55 2.20 34.11 -36.86
N SER A 56 3.27 33.32 -36.77
CA SER A 56 3.29 31.96 -37.33
C SER A 56 2.31 31.03 -36.61
N ILE A 57 2.23 31.14 -35.28
CA ILE A 57 1.32 30.27 -34.47
C ILE A 57 -0.12 30.79 -34.61
N ASP A 58 -0.35 32.10 -34.70
CA ASP A 58 -1.68 32.70 -34.92
C ASP A 58 -2.23 32.31 -36.31
N GLU A 59 -1.37 32.29 -37.36
CA GLU A 59 -1.74 31.79 -38.68
C GLU A 59 -2.09 30.28 -38.64
N LEU A 60 -1.31 29.47 -37.92
CA LEU A 60 -1.61 28.07 -37.70
C LEU A 60 -2.95 27.90 -36.98
N ALA A 61 -3.20 28.69 -35.94
CA ALA A 61 -4.43 28.69 -35.18
C ALA A 61 -5.66 29.02 -36.05
N ALA A 62 -5.48 29.97 -36.97
CA ALA A 62 -6.53 30.35 -37.94
C ALA A 62 -6.82 29.21 -38.91
N GLU A 63 -5.81 28.50 -39.41
CA GLU A 63 -6.03 27.35 -40.30
C GLU A 63 -6.64 26.14 -39.54
N ILE A 64 -6.26 25.88 -38.29
CA ILE A 64 -6.85 24.82 -37.45
C ILE A 64 -8.35 25.10 -37.19
N LYS A 65 -8.73 26.36 -36.96
CA LYS A 65 -10.14 26.72 -36.74
C LYS A 65 -11.03 26.51 -37.96
N LYS A 66 -10.46 26.46 -39.17
CA LYS A 66 -11.24 26.23 -40.43
C LYS A 66 -11.62 24.76 -40.62
N VAL A 67 -10.88 23.81 -39.99
CA VAL A 67 -11.06 22.37 -40.18
C VAL A 67 -10.96 21.66 -38.83
N ASP A 68 -12.10 21.30 -38.28
CA ASP A 68 -12.20 20.68 -36.91
C ASP A 68 -11.48 19.34 -36.76
N THR A 69 -10.98 18.73 -37.84
CA THR A 69 -10.38 17.38 -37.83
C THR A 69 -8.89 17.34 -38.17
N ILE A 70 -8.16 18.45 -38.06
CA ILE A 70 -6.70 18.42 -38.32
C ILE A 70 -5.98 17.66 -37.21
N LEU A 71 -5.52 16.45 -37.53
CA LEU A 71 -4.60 15.71 -36.71
C LEU A 71 -3.18 16.27 -36.89
N ILE A 72 -2.63 16.81 -35.82
CA ILE A 72 -1.23 17.28 -35.78
C ILE A 72 -0.32 16.09 -35.47
N SER A 73 0.70 15.88 -36.31
CA SER A 73 1.71 14.85 -36.11
C SER A 73 2.46 15.06 -34.78
N VAL A 74 3.00 13.95 -34.20
CA VAL A 74 3.80 13.99 -32.97
C VAL A 74 5.01 14.92 -33.11
N LYS A 75 5.68 14.94 -34.29
CA LYS A 75 6.79 15.86 -34.59
C LYS A 75 6.33 17.31 -34.45
N ASN A 76 5.21 17.66 -35.06
CA ASN A 76 4.66 19.00 -35.04
C ASN A 76 4.15 19.44 -33.67
N GLN A 77 3.58 18.50 -32.88
CA GLN A 77 3.23 18.78 -31.47
C GLN A 77 4.47 19.10 -30.63
N LYS A 78 5.57 18.34 -30.84
CA LYS A 78 6.85 18.59 -30.17
C LYS A 78 7.42 19.96 -30.54
N LEU A 79 7.34 20.31 -31.79
CA LEU A 79 7.76 21.63 -32.28
C LEU A 79 6.95 22.79 -31.65
N LEU A 80 5.63 22.64 -31.55
CA LEU A 80 4.77 23.63 -30.87
C LEU A 80 5.12 23.74 -29.38
N ARG A 81 5.35 22.63 -28.70
CA ARG A 81 5.79 22.64 -27.29
C ARG A 81 7.11 23.41 -27.12
N THR A 82 8.06 23.21 -28.04
CA THR A 82 9.32 23.95 -28.04
C THR A 82 9.10 25.46 -28.22
N CYS A 83 8.22 25.86 -29.14
CA CYS A 83 7.86 27.25 -29.32
C CYS A 83 7.26 27.90 -28.07
N PHE A 84 6.27 27.26 -27.47
CA PHE A 84 5.68 27.73 -26.22
C PHE A 84 6.68 27.79 -25.09
N GLN A 85 7.63 26.83 -25.03
CA GLN A 85 8.70 26.83 -24.05
C GLN A 85 9.67 27.99 -24.25
N LEU A 86 10.04 28.31 -25.49
CA LEU A 86 10.85 29.48 -25.81
C LEU A 86 10.13 30.78 -25.44
N ILE A 87 8.88 30.95 -25.84
CA ILE A 87 8.08 32.14 -25.51
C ILE A 87 7.96 32.32 -24.00
N THR A 88 7.72 31.22 -23.26
CA THR A 88 7.65 31.25 -21.78
C THR A 88 9.00 31.61 -21.20
N SER A 89 10.07 31.00 -21.66
CA SER A 89 11.40 31.19 -21.10
C SER A 89 11.97 32.57 -21.35
N ILE A 90 11.90 33.03 -22.59
CA ILE A 90 12.49 34.30 -23.03
C ILE A 90 11.53 35.48 -22.78
N GLY A 91 10.24 35.29 -22.96
CA GLY A 91 9.23 36.34 -22.83
C GLY A 91 8.66 36.47 -21.42
N ILE A 92 7.97 35.43 -20.93
CA ILE A 92 7.26 35.52 -19.64
C ILE A 92 8.24 35.52 -18.46
N SER A 93 9.07 34.52 -18.35
CA SER A 93 9.94 34.34 -17.16
C SER A 93 10.97 35.44 -16.96
N SER A 94 11.51 36.00 -18.08
CA SER A 94 12.43 37.12 -18.01
C SER A 94 11.77 38.42 -17.57
N SER A 95 10.43 38.53 -17.74
CA SER A 95 9.64 39.71 -17.47
C SER A 95 8.88 39.69 -16.14
N LEU A 96 8.81 38.51 -15.48
CA LEU A 96 8.17 38.37 -14.19
C LEU A 96 8.95 39.07 -13.08
N ILE A 97 8.24 39.55 -12.05
CA ILE A 97 8.83 40.04 -10.81
C ILE A 97 9.49 38.88 -10.05
N THR A 98 10.59 39.18 -9.38
CA THR A 98 11.30 38.20 -8.53
C THR A 98 10.35 37.60 -7.48
N GLY A 99 10.39 36.27 -7.35
CA GLY A 99 9.48 35.50 -6.47
C GLY A 99 8.14 35.15 -7.09
N LEU A 100 7.87 35.52 -8.33
CA LEU A 100 6.66 35.11 -9.05
C LEU A 100 7.03 34.14 -10.17
N GLY A 101 6.39 32.98 -10.18
CA GLY A 101 6.66 31.90 -11.12
C GLY A 101 7.75 30.93 -10.65
N ILE A 102 7.86 29.80 -11.34
CA ILE A 102 8.83 28.75 -11.01
C ILE A 102 10.11 28.98 -11.79
N SER A 103 11.26 28.90 -11.11
CA SER A 103 12.55 29.01 -11.77
C SER A 103 12.71 27.98 -12.89
N LEU A 104 13.09 28.45 -14.07
CA LEU A 104 13.28 27.62 -15.26
C LEU A 104 14.34 26.55 -15.07
N SER A 105 15.38 26.82 -14.29
CA SER A 105 16.42 25.84 -13.95
C SER A 105 15.91 24.61 -13.21
N LYS A 106 14.75 24.72 -12.54
CA LYS A 106 14.10 23.62 -11.84
C LYS A 106 13.17 22.80 -12.72
N ARG A 107 12.81 23.28 -13.94
CA ARG A 107 11.81 22.64 -14.80
C ARG A 107 12.39 21.92 -16.01
N SER A 108 13.45 22.43 -16.59
CA SER A 108 13.98 21.92 -17.86
C SER A 108 15.47 22.18 -17.98
N ILE A 109 16.19 21.13 -18.36
CA ILE A 109 17.63 21.20 -18.67
C ILE A 109 17.89 22.15 -19.86
N THR A 110 17.00 22.18 -20.86
CA THR A 110 17.06 23.08 -22.01
C THR A 110 16.87 24.53 -21.59
N ALA A 111 15.90 24.81 -20.73
CA ALA A 111 15.64 26.15 -20.22
C ALA A 111 16.76 26.65 -19.28
N SER A 112 17.45 25.75 -18.57
CA SER A 112 18.60 26.14 -17.73
C SER A 112 19.82 26.58 -18.56
N LYS A 113 19.92 26.15 -19.82
CA LYS A 113 20.98 26.51 -20.77
C LYS A 113 20.70 27.80 -21.55
N LEU A 114 19.48 28.34 -21.44
CA LEU A 114 19.14 29.59 -22.09
C LEU A 114 19.83 30.75 -21.37
N PRO A 115 20.34 31.74 -22.13
CA PRO A 115 21.03 32.91 -21.56
C PRO A 115 20.05 33.72 -20.71
N ARG A 116 20.56 34.23 -19.59
CA ARG A 116 19.81 35.17 -18.74
C ARG A 116 20.19 36.58 -19.19
N PHE A 117 19.20 37.45 -19.36
CA PHE A 117 19.41 38.85 -19.69
C PHE A 117 18.46 39.70 -18.82
N LEU A 118 18.88 40.93 -18.59
CA LEU A 118 18.13 41.89 -17.81
C LEU A 118 17.35 42.82 -18.74
N LEU A 119 16.08 43.02 -18.45
CA LEU A 119 15.17 43.94 -19.16
C LEU A 119 14.89 45.17 -18.28
N ALA A 120 14.83 46.35 -18.86
CA ALA A 120 14.31 47.53 -18.19
C ALA A 120 12.82 47.37 -17.83
N GLY A 121 12.33 48.10 -16.84
CA GLY A 121 10.94 47.92 -16.35
C GLY A 121 9.87 48.10 -17.43
N GLU A 122 10.02 49.07 -18.36
CA GLU A 122 9.09 49.28 -19.47
C GLU A 122 9.18 48.15 -20.50
N GLN A 123 10.38 47.66 -20.79
CA GLN A 123 10.64 46.52 -21.68
C GLN A 123 9.98 45.24 -21.12
N LYS A 124 10.12 45.00 -19.82
CA LYS A 124 9.48 43.86 -19.11
C LYS A 124 7.97 43.93 -19.27
N TYR A 125 7.40 45.09 -19.05
CA TYR A 125 5.95 45.27 -19.13
C TYR A 125 5.44 45.01 -20.55
N GLU A 126 6.11 45.58 -21.57
CA GLU A 126 5.72 45.43 -22.98
C GLU A 126 5.80 43.95 -23.44
N ILE A 127 6.90 43.27 -23.15
CA ILE A 127 7.04 41.86 -23.52
C ILE A 127 6.02 40.97 -22.77
N LEU A 128 5.83 41.21 -21.46
CA LEU A 128 4.85 40.46 -20.67
C LEU A 128 3.45 40.61 -21.21
N MET A 129 3.04 41.83 -21.57
CA MET A 129 1.76 42.12 -22.20
C MET A 129 1.61 41.33 -23.51
N ASN A 130 2.58 41.46 -24.43
CA ASN A 130 2.50 40.80 -25.75
C ASN A 130 2.41 39.28 -25.61
N CYS A 131 3.22 38.67 -24.72
CA CYS A 131 3.18 37.25 -24.47
C CYS A 131 1.88 36.80 -23.81
N THR A 132 1.33 37.59 -22.88
CA THR A 132 0.07 37.24 -22.20
C THR A 132 -1.11 37.37 -23.17
N ASP A 133 -1.13 38.39 -24.02
CA ASP A 133 -2.15 38.53 -25.07
C ASP A 133 -2.07 37.39 -26.10
N PHE A 134 -0.86 36.96 -26.48
CA PHE A 134 -0.66 35.79 -27.32
C PHE A 134 -1.19 34.49 -26.65
N PHE A 135 -0.86 34.26 -25.38
CA PHE A 135 -1.38 33.10 -24.65
C PHE A 135 -2.91 33.12 -24.56
N THR A 136 -3.49 34.29 -24.34
CA THR A 136 -4.96 34.44 -24.27
C THR A 136 -5.63 34.09 -25.61
N ARG A 137 -5.07 34.53 -26.77
CA ARG A 137 -5.55 34.15 -28.10
C ARG A 137 -5.38 32.67 -28.36
N SER A 138 -4.20 32.11 -28.03
CA SER A 138 -3.88 30.69 -28.20
C SER A 138 -4.77 29.79 -27.34
N TYR A 139 -5.17 30.24 -26.16
CA TYR A 139 -6.06 29.48 -25.25
C TYR A 139 -7.46 29.22 -25.85
N SER A 140 -7.87 29.99 -26.85
CA SER A 140 -9.14 29.77 -27.57
C SER A 140 -9.12 28.58 -28.53
N VAL A 141 -7.94 28.01 -28.85
CA VAL A 141 -7.77 26.90 -29.79
C VAL A 141 -7.51 25.61 -29.04
N PRO A 142 -8.33 24.54 -29.17
CA PRO A 142 -8.26 23.35 -28.34
C PRO A 142 -6.87 22.70 -28.28
N VAL A 143 -6.18 22.57 -29.39
CA VAL A 143 -4.83 21.96 -29.46
C VAL A 143 -3.80 22.81 -28.70
N LEU A 144 -3.80 24.13 -28.90
CA LEU A 144 -2.89 25.05 -28.21
C LEU A 144 -3.26 25.20 -26.73
N LYS A 145 -4.55 25.18 -26.42
CA LYS A 145 -5.07 25.16 -25.05
C LYS A 145 -4.52 24.00 -24.27
N ASN A 146 -4.48 22.80 -24.83
CA ASN A 146 -3.93 21.62 -24.16
C ASN A 146 -2.44 21.80 -23.83
N ILE A 147 -1.64 22.38 -24.74
CA ILE A 147 -0.20 22.66 -24.48
C ILE A 147 -0.06 23.69 -23.35
N ILE A 148 -0.86 24.73 -23.35
CA ILE A 148 -0.83 25.75 -22.30
C ILE A 148 -1.22 25.17 -20.95
N ILE A 149 -2.32 24.41 -20.87
CA ILE A 149 -2.79 23.81 -19.62
C ILE A 149 -1.78 22.80 -19.04
N THR A 150 -1.19 21.97 -19.89
CA THR A 150 -0.30 20.89 -19.43
C THR A 150 1.08 21.38 -19.04
N LEU A 151 1.62 22.41 -19.70
CA LEU A 151 3.03 22.77 -19.55
C LEU A 151 3.26 24.20 -19.04
N HIS A 152 2.38 25.15 -19.35
CA HIS A 152 2.62 26.59 -19.18
C HIS A 152 1.54 27.32 -18.37
N LEU A 153 0.59 26.60 -17.75
CA LEU A 153 -0.51 27.22 -17.02
C LEU A 153 -0.02 28.08 -15.84
N SER A 154 0.99 27.62 -15.11
CA SER A 154 1.57 28.39 -14.00
C SER A 154 2.18 29.72 -14.47
N ASP A 155 2.84 29.71 -15.64
CA ASP A 155 3.48 30.92 -16.18
C ASP A 155 2.44 31.90 -16.70
N TYR A 156 1.41 31.39 -17.38
CA TYR A 156 0.30 32.18 -17.84
C TYR A 156 -0.49 32.78 -16.67
N LEU A 157 -0.75 32.02 -15.60
CA LEU A 157 -1.36 32.55 -14.37
C LEU A 157 -0.46 33.58 -13.69
N ALA A 158 0.84 33.34 -13.61
CA ALA A 158 1.78 34.29 -13.04
C ALA A 158 1.79 35.61 -13.79
N SER A 159 1.81 35.59 -15.15
CA SER A 159 1.73 36.79 -15.99
C SER A 159 0.44 37.55 -15.78
N LEU A 160 -0.70 36.86 -15.75
CA LEU A 160 -2.01 37.48 -15.51
C LEU A 160 -2.10 38.07 -14.08
N ILE A 161 -1.63 37.37 -13.07
CA ILE A 161 -1.62 37.87 -11.67
C ILE A 161 -0.76 39.14 -11.59
N GLN A 162 0.40 39.17 -12.23
CA GLN A 162 1.25 40.35 -12.24
C GLN A 162 0.57 41.52 -12.91
N LEU A 163 0.02 41.35 -14.13
CA LEU A 163 -0.62 42.43 -14.92
C LEU A 163 -1.93 42.90 -14.28
N ALA A 164 -2.71 41.99 -13.68
CA ALA A 164 -4.02 42.32 -13.11
C ALA A 164 -3.95 42.90 -11.69
N PHE A 165 -3.03 42.43 -10.86
CA PHE A 165 -3.09 42.67 -9.40
C PHE A 165 -1.81 43.30 -8.82
N ALA A 166 -0.74 43.52 -9.60
CA ALA A 166 0.43 44.23 -9.09
C ALA A 166 0.06 45.63 -8.59
N PRO A 167 0.61 46.09 -7.47
CA PRO A 167 0.28 47.41 -6.94
C PRO A 167 0.75 48.49 -7.87
N LEU A 168 -0.15 49.43 -8.23
CA LEU A 168 0.15 50.64 -9.03
C LEU A 168 0.40 51.81 -8.09
N LYS A 169 1.47 52.58 -8.34
CA LYS A 169 1.73 53.82 -7.67
C LYS A 169 0.86 54.95 -8.29
N LYS A 170 0.37 55.87 -7.45
CA LYS A 170 -0.40 57.01 -7.88
C LYS A 170 0.47 57.95 -8.73
N PRO A 171 -0.15 58.85 -9.55
CA PRO A 171 0.59 59.89 -10.27
C PRO A 171 1.48 60.71 -9.31
N GLY A 172 2.71 60.98 -9.72
CA GLY A 172 3.71 61.71 -8.92
C GLY A 172 5.13 61.39 -9.36
N THR A 173 6.09 62.11 -8.80
CA THR A 173 7.52 61.92 -8.98
C THR A 173 8.07 61.00 -7.87
N TYR A 174 8.80 59.97 -8.27
CA TYR A 174 9.46 58.98 -7.39
C TYR A 174 10.95 58.96 -7.72
N ASP A 175 11.78 58.47 -6.80
CA ASP A 175 13.23 58.49 -6.91
C ASP A 175 13.77 57.93 -8.23
N ASN A 176 13.09 56.95 -8.83
CA ASN A 176 13.55 56.24 -10.03
C ASN A 176 12.69 56.43 -11.26
N PHE A 177 11.51 57.08 -11.14
CA PHE A 177 10.58 57.30 -12.30
C PHE A 177 9.52 58.33 -12.02
N VAL A 178 8.96 58.90 -13.08
CA VAL A 178 7.81 59.79 -12.99
C VAL A 178 6.56 59.07 -13.50
N MET A 179 5.53 59.00 -12.66
CA MET A 179 4.19 58.48 -13.05
C MET A 179 3.31 59.63 -13.47
N THR A 180 3.11 59.79 -14.79
CA THR A 180 2.15 60.76 -15.34
C THR A 180 0.71 60.25 -15.19
N GLU A 181 -0.28 61.16 -15.23
CA GLU A 181 -1.68 60.76 -15.17
C GLU A 181 -2.08 59.90 -16.38
N GLU A 182 -1.56 60.21 -17.57
CA GLU A 182 -1.81 59.44 -18.80
C GLU A 182 -1.29 58.02 -18.68
N LYS A 183 -0.05 57.83 -18.21
CA LYS A 183 0.52 56.49 -17.93
C LYS A 183 -0.30 55.75 -16.89
N TYR A 184 -0.73 56.43 -15.83
CA TYR A 184 -1.53 55.82 -14.79
C TYR A 184 -2.89 55.33 -15.31
N ASN A 185 -3.58 56.18 -16.08
CA ASN A 185 -4.88 55.84 -16.68
C ASN A 185 -4.78 54.69 -17.69
N LYS A 186 -3.71 54.66 -18.49
CA LYS A 186 -3.40 53.55 -19.41
C LYS A 186 -3.19 52.23 -18.62
N LEU A 187 -2.35 52.25 -17.59
CA LEU A 187 -2.10 51.08 -16.74
C LEU A 187 -3.36 50.62 -15.99
N CYS A 188 -4.25 51.52 -15.60
CA CYS A 188 -5.57 51.18 -15.01
C CYS A 188 -6.50 50.48 -16.01
N ALA A 189 -6.51 50.95 -17.28
CA ALA A 189 -7.30 50.33 -18.35
C ALA A 189 -6.76 48.93 -18.69
N ASP A 190 -5.44 48.80 -18.83
CA ASP A 190 -4.77 47.51 -19.06
C ASP A 190 -5.06 46.54 -17.88
N ARG A 191 -4.97 46.98 -16.63
CA ARG A 191 -5.33 46.21 -15.47
C ARG A 191 -6.74 45.64 -15.54
N GLN A 192 -7.73 46.47 -15.89
CA GLN A 192 -9.11 46.01 -16.02
C GLN A 192 -9.26 44.95 -17.13
N LYS A 193 -8.52 45.12 -18.24
CA LYS A 193 -8.45 44.11 -19.32
C LYS A 193 -7.93 42.77 -18.77
N TYR A 194 -6.81 42.77 -18.07
CA TYR A 194 -6.18 41.53 -17.55
C TYR A 194 -6.98 40.93 -16.40
N VAL A 195 -7.68 41.69 -15.55
CA VAL A 195 -8.62 41.14 -14.58
C VAL A 195 -9.75 40.36 -15.26
N LYS A 196 -10.30 40.89 -16.37
CA LYS A 196 -11.33 40.15 -17.15
C LYS A 196 -10.75 38.86 -17.72
N MET A 197 -9.53 38.87 -18.26
CA MET A 197 -8.85 37.69 -18.81
C MET A 197 -8.55 36.66 -17.69
N TYR A 198 -8.08 37.10 -16.52
CA TYR A 198 -7.86 36.25 -15.36
C TYR A 198 -9.16 35.57 -14.94
N ASN A 199 -10.24 36.32 -14.76
CA ASN A 199 -11.53 35.76 -14.39
C ASN A 199 -12.06 34.76 -15.44
N HIS A 200 -11.89 35.07 -16.72
CA HIS A 200 -12.28 34.16 -17.81
C HIS A 200 -11.47 32.86 -17.76
N LEU A 201 -10.15 32.93 -17.58
CA LEU A 201 -9.28 31.74 -17.44
C LEU A 201 -9.67 30.90 -16.23
N THR A 202 -9.81 31.56 -15.08
CA THR A 202 -10.08 30.87 -13.81
C THR A 202 -11.48 30.24 -13.77
N THR A 203 -12.44 30.78 -14.48
CA THR A 203 -13.79 30.18 -14.59
C THR A 203 -13.82 29.00 -15.56
N ASN A 204 -13.10 29.06 -16.68
CA ASN A 204 -13.15 28.05 -17.75
C ASN A 204 -12.07 26.97 -17.65
N CYS A 205 -11.15 27.07 -16.73
CA CYS A 205 -10.12 26.07 -16.51
C CYS A 205 -10.62 24.93 -15.62
N PHE A 206 -10.15 23.70 -15.88
CA PHE A 206 -10.47 22.55 -15.05
C PHE A 206 -9.93 22.77 -13.63
N GLN A 207 -10.83 22.74 -12.65
CA GLN A 207 -10.57 23.22 -11.30
C GLN A 207 -9.40 22.51 -10.59
N PRO A 208 -9.25 21.17 -10.62
CA PRO A 208 -8.13 20.50 -9.98
C PRO A 208 -6.76 20.97 -10.51
N ILE A 209 -6.63 21.13 -11.82
CA ILE A 209 -5.39 21.62 -12.45
C ILE A 209 -5.13 23.08 -12.05
N LEU A 210 -6.15 23.92 -12.08
CA LEU A 210 -6.03 25.32 -11.68
C LEU A 210 -5.58 25.45 -10.21
N MET A 211 -6.22 24.71 -9.29
CA MET A 211 -5.86 24.72 -7.87
C MET A 211 -4.43 24.24 -7.65
N LYS A 212 -4.00 23.21 -8.38
CA LYS A 212 -2.63 22.72 -8.37
C LYS A 212 -1.63 23.80 -8.75
N GLU A 213 -1.88 24.49 -9.87
CA GLU A 213 -0.97 25.53 -10.35
C GLU A 213 -0.93 26.77 -9.43
N LEU A 214 -2.06 27.12 -8.82
CA LEU A 214 -2.10 28.18 -7.81
C LEU A 214 -1.30 27.83 -6.55
N LEU A 215 -1.40 26.57 -6.06
CA LEU A 215 -0.60 26.08 -4.94
C LEU A 215 0.89 26.06 -5.28
N VAL A 216 1.24 25.65 -6.50
CA VAL A 216 2.62 25.69 -6.99
C VAL A 216 3.18 27.10 -6.99
N LEU A 217 2.42 28.09 -7.44
CA LEU A 217 2.83 29.51 -7.41
C LEU A 217 2.98 30.06 -5.98
N GLN A 218 2.19 29.54 -5.02
CA GLN A 218 2.28 29.92 -3.62
C GLN A 218 3.48 29.31 -2.91
N SER A 219 3.91 28.11 -3.34
CA SER A 219 4.94 27.29 -2.69
C SER A 219 6.38 27.70 -3.03
N CYS A 220 6.59 28.67 -3.91
CA CYS A 220 7.92 29.17 -4.21
C CYS A 220 8.57 29.79 -2.96
N THR A 221 9.69 29.21 -2.49
CA THR A 221 10.32 29.61 -1.25
C THR A 221 11.53 30.55 -1.45
N ASP A 222 12.18 30.48 -2.59
CA ASP A 222 13.39 31.22 -2.86
C ASP A 222 13.43 31.79 -4.29
N PRO A 223 13.21 33.10 -4.43
CA PRO A 223 12.69 34.07 -3.44
C PRO A 223 11.18 33.90 -3.17
N ALA A 224 10.74 34.27 -1.95
CA ALA A 224 9.33 34.15 -1.58
C ALA A 224 8.41 35.02 -2.44
N PRO A 225 7.20 34.55 -2.79
CA PRO A 225 6.27 35.34 -3.62
C PRO A 225 5.82 36.62 -2.95
N PRO A 226 5.62 37.70 -3.73
CA PRO A 226 5.17 38.99 -3.23
C PRO A 226 3.84 38.90 -2.48
N VAL A 227 3.62 39.78 -1.51
CA VAL A 227 2.43 39.78 -0.64
C VAL A 227 1.11 39.85 -1.41
N PHE A 228 1.07 40.65 -2.50
CA PHE A 228 -0.15 40.76 -3.32
C PHE A 228 -0.49 39.44 -4.03
N VAL A 229 0.51 38.70 -4.48
CA VAL A 229 0.34 37.36 -5.10
C VAL A 229 -0.26 36.39 -4.10
N LYS A 230 0.31 36.31 -2.90
CA LYS A 230 -0.23 35.47 -1.82
C LYS A 230 -1.69 35.80 -1.51
N ARG A 231 -2.04 37.10 -1.44
CA ARG A 231 -3.42 37.54 -1.20
C ARG A 231 -4.38 37.09 -2.30
N VAL A 232 -3.99 37.26 -3.57
CA VAL A 232 -4.81 36.84 -4.71
C VAL A 232 -5.01 35.34 -4.70
N ILE A 233 -3.94 34.54 -4.52
CA ILE A 233 -4.01 33.08 -4.51
C ILE A 233 -4.88 32.60 -3.33
N VAL A 234 -4.68 33.12 -2.13
CA VAL A 234 -5.47 32.73 -0.95
C VAL A 234 -6.95 33.05 -1.17
N LYS A 235 -7.26 34.22 -1.69
CA LYS A 235 -8.65 34.59 -2.00
C LYS A 235 -9.27 33.64 -3.04
N GLU A 236 -8.56 33.38 -4.12
CA GLU A 236 -9.03 32.50 -5.19
C GLU A 236 -9.23 31.06 -4.70
N MET A 237 -8.26 30.52 -3.95
CA MET A 237 -8.35 29.19 -3.37
C MET A 237 -9.51 29.07 -2.38
N SER A 238 -9.72 30.09 -1.55
CA SER A 238 -10.83 30.11 -0.59
C SER A 238 -12.19 30.09 -1.27
N GLN A 239 -12.36 30.90 -2.32
CA GLN A 239 -13.61 30.95 -3.10
C GLN A 239 -13.91 29.61 -3.75
N ARG A 240 -12.88 28.94 -4.28
CA ARG A 240 -13.03 27.67 -4.97
C ARG A 240 -13.26 26.50 -4.00
N LEU A 241 -12.61 26.51 -2.87
CA LEU A 241 -12.81 25.49 -1.83
C LEU A 241 -14.26 25.52 -1.31
N LEU A 242 -14.84 26.70 -1.16
CA LEU A 242 -16.21 26.86 -0.68
C LEU A 242 -17.28 26.65 -1.78
N ALA A 243 -16.89 26.64 -3.04
CA ALA A 243 -17.80 26.31 -4.15
C ALA A 243 -18.19 24.84 -4.12
N SER A 244 -19.34 24.51 -4.72
CA SER A 244 -19.78 23.12 -4.86
C SER A 244 -18.72 22.28 -5.58
N GLY A 245 -18.33 21.15 -4.97
CA GLY A 245 -17.28 20.26 -5.49
C GLY A 245 -15.85 20.83 -5.37
N GLY A 246 -15.66 21.94 -4.67
CA GLY A 246 -14.35 22.55 -4.46
C GLY A 246 -13.39 21.66 -3.68
N LEU A 247 -13.89 21.02 -2.65
CA LEU A 247 -13.10 20.07 -1.85
C LEU A 247 -12.68 18.84 -2.66
N LEU A 248 -13.57 18.29 -3.48
CA LEU A 248 -13.22 17.19 -4.37
C LEU A 248 -12.15 17.61 -5.39
N SER A 249 -12.24 18.84 -5.89
CA SER A 249 -11.23 19.39 -6.81
C SER A 249 -9.87 19.56 -6.12
N LEU A 250 -9.85 19.97 -4.86
CA LEU A 250 -8.64 20.05 -4.05
C LEU A 250 -8.03 18.65 -3.84
N ILE A 251 -8.82 17.66 -3.48
CA ILE A 251 -8.36 16.29 -3.28
C ILE A 251 -7.78 15.73 -4.59
N ARG A 252 -8.45 15.93 -5.72
CA ARG A 252 -7.96 15.52 -7.04
C ARG A 252 -6.63 16.20 -7.41
N CYS A 253 -6.47 17.46 -7.07
CA CYS A 253 -5.23 18.21 -7.27
C CYS A 253 -4.00 17.49 -6.70
N PHE A 254 -4.14 16.81 -5.54
CA PHE A 254 -3.05 16.12 -4.86
C PHE A 254 -2.94 14.64 -5.24
N ILE A 255 -4.06 13.96 -5.47
CA ILE A 255 -4.08 12.51 -5.73
C ILE A 255 -3.71 12.19 -7.18
N GLU A 256 -4.19 12.97 -8.15
CA GLU A 256 -3.93 12.73 -9.59
C GLU A 256 -2.49 13.10 -10.03
N SER A 257 -1.66 13.64 -9.15
CA SER A 257 -0.24 13.78 -9.40
C SER A 257 0.45 12.44 -9.11
N TYR A 258 0.54 11.62 -10.15
CA TYR A 258 1.09 10.27 -10.15
C TYR A 258 2.50 10.20 -9.55
N ASP A 259 2.66 9.58 -8.40
CA ASP A 259 3.83 8.83 -7.99
C ASP A 259 3.38 7.81 -6.94
N ILE A 260 3.46 6.54 -7.31
CA ILE A 260 3.11 5.36 -6.48
C ILE A 260 4.26 5.10 -5.49
N ASP A 261 4.69 6.10 -4.75
CA ASP A 261 5.58 5.90 -3.62
C ASP A 261 4.78 6.00 -2.32
N THR A 262 4.59 4.87 -1.67
CA THR A 262 3.75 4.66 -0.50
C THR A 262 4.04 5.58 0.70
N GLY A 263 5.17 6.29 0.73
CA GLY A 263 5.51 7.27 1.76
C GLY A 263 5.03 8.69 1.49
N PHE A 264 4.79 9.06 0.24
CA PHE A 264 4.38 10.41 -0.16
C PHE A 264 2.89 10.68 -0.02
N GLU A 265 2.04 9.64 -0.07
CA GLU A 265 0.59 9.81 0.04
C GLU A 265 0.16 10.44 1.37
N TRP A 266 0.73 10.00 2.49
CA TRP A 266 0.37 10.54 3.81
C TRP A 266 0.72 12.02 3.97
N ARG A 267 1.83 12.48 3.42
CA ARG A 267 2.19 13.91 3.43
C ARG A 267 1.20 14.76 2.66
N LYS A 268 0.69 14.24 1.54
CA LYS A 268 -0.34 14.93 0.73
C LYS A 268 -1.66 15.00 1.48
N ILE A 269 -2.08 13.92 2.13
CA ILE A 269 -3.28 13.87 2.96
C ILE A 269 -3.18 14.86 4.12
N ASP A 270 -2.04 14.87 4.83
CA ASP A 270 -1.80 15.82 5.93
C ASP A 270 -1.88 17.29 5.46
N MET A 271 -1.38 17.57 4.26
CA MET A 271 -1.50 18.93 3.68
C MET A 271 -2.95 19.31 3.41
N ILE A 272 -3.73 18.39 2.82
CA ILE A 272 -5.16 18.63 2.59
C ILE A 272 -5.87 18.86 3.92
N CYS A 273 -5.60 18.03 4.92
CA CYS A 273 -6.17 18.17 6.27
C CYS A 273 -5.83 19.53 6.90
N ARG A 274 -4.58 19.99 6.78
CA ARG A 274 -4.17 21.32 7.29
C ARG A 274 -4.86 22.46 6.54
N ILE A 275 -4.99 22.35 5.21
CA ILE A 275 -5.69 23.36 4.40
C ILE A 275 -7.15 23.45 4.85
N ILE A 276 -7.83 22.30 4.98
CA ILE A 276 -9.26 22.27 5.36
C ILE A 276 -9.48 22.68 6.82
N ALA A 277 -8.58 22.31 7.71
CA ALA A 277 -8.67 22.70 9.12
C ALA A 277 -8.44 24.21 9.31
N ALA A 278 -7.76 24.89 8.39
CA ALA A 278 -7.67 26.34 8.41
C ALA A 278 -8.97 26.96 7.88
N LYS A 279 -9.60 27.85 8.65
CA LYS A 279 -10.77 28.59 8.20
C LYS A 279 -10.42 29.46 6.99
N HIS A 280 -11.15 29.30 5.89
CA HIS A 280 -10.98 30.07 4.66
C HIS A 280 -12.17 30.99 4.40
N GLY A 281 -11.89 32.12 3.76
CA GLY A 281 -12.91 33.11 3.39
C GLY A 281 -13.34 34.03 4.52
N THR A 282 -14.35 34.86 4.23
CA THR A 282 -14.91 35.87 5.15
C THR A 282 -16.15 35.36 5.89
N CYS A 283 -16.60 34.13 5.63
CA CYS A 283 -17.77 33.52 6.28
C CYS A 283 -17.52 33.25 7.77
N THR A 284 -18.59 33.01 8.53
CA THR A 284 -18.48 32.59 9.93
C THR A 284 -17.83 31.21 10.01
N GLU A 285 -17.31 30.84 11.19
CA GLU A 285 -16.72 29.48 11.37
C GLU A 285 -17.77 28.39 11.20
N SER A 286 -18.98 28.62 11.70
CA SER A 286 -20.09 27.68 11.57
C SER A 286 -20.48 27.44 10.10
N ASP A 287 -20.66 28.53 9.31
CA ASP A 287 -21.01 28.41 7.89
C ASP A 287 -19.92 27.71 7.09
N TYR A 288 -18.64 27.98 7.42
CA TYR A 288 -17.51 27.28 6.82
C TYR A 288 -17.57 25.79 7.09
N LEU A 289 -17.77 25.39 8.34
CA LEU A 289 -17.82 23.98 8.73
C LEU A 289 -19.04 23.26 8.17
N ILE A 290 -20.21 23.91 8.11
CA ILE A 290 -21.41 23.36 7.46
C ILE A 290 -21.11 23.06 5.97
N ASN A 291 -20.49 24.00 5.25
CA ASN A 291 -20.16 23.82 3.85
C ASN A 291 -19.16 22.66 3.64
N ILE A 292 -18.06 22.65 4.41
CA ILE A 292 -17.03 21.61 4.28
C ILE A 292 -17.56 20.24 4.68
N CYS A 293 -18.32 20.11 5.77
CA CYS A 293 -18.94 18.85 6.18
C CYS A 293 -19.93 18.32 5.14
N SER A 294 -20.72 19.21 4.51
CA SER A 294 -21.62 18.85 3.40
C SER A 294 -20.83 18.29 2.21
N GLN A 295 -19.74 18.95 1.80
CA GLN A 295 -18.88 18.46 0.72
C GLN A 295 -18.18 17.14 1.10
N LEU A 296 -17.72 16.97 2.35
CA LEU A 296 -17.13 15.72 2.84
C LEU A 296 -18.14 14.57 2.75
N LYS A 297 -19.39 14.82 3.17
CA LYS A 297 -20.47 13.84 3.05
C LYS A 297 -20.69 13.40 1.60
N GLN A 298 -20.70 14.33 0.65
CA GLN A 298 -20.80 14.00 -0.79
C GLN A 298 -19.61 13.16 -1.28
N ILE A 299 -18.38 13.46 -0.83
CA ILE A 299 -17.20 12.72 -1.23
C ILE A 299 -17.19 11.30 -0.64
N LEU A 300 -17.63 11.14 0.60
CA LEU A 300 -17.82 9.83 1.23
C LEU A 300 -18.76 8.95 0.41
N CYS A 301 -19.82 9.52 -0.20
CA CYS A 301 -20.77 8.80 -1.06
C CYS A 301 -20.19 8.31 -2.39
N LEU A 302 -19.02 8.78 -2.83
CA LEU A 302 -18.43 8.41 -4.13
C LEU A 302 -17.86 6.97 -4.18
N ASN A 303 -17.76 6.28 -3.07
CA ASN A 303 -17.25 4.90 -2.92
C ASN A 303 -15.91 4.62 -3.63
N ASN A 304 -15.02 5.62 -3.69
CA ASN A 304 -13.69 5.49 -4.26
C ASN A 304 -12.65 5.43 -3.14
N ILE A 305 -11.86 4.36 -3.11
CA ILE A 305 -10.90 4.05 -2.02
C ILE A 305 -9.91 5.21 -1.79
N HIS A 306 -9.39 5.84 -2.85
CA HIS A 306 -8.41 6.92 -2.72
C HIS A 306 -9.03 8.20 -2.13
N TYR A 307 -10.25 8.54 -2.55
CA TYR A 307 -10.95 9.70 -2.01
C TYR A 307 -11.47 9.44 -0.61
N LEU A 308 -11.88 8.21 -0.32
CA LEU A 308 -12.39 7.79 0.97
C LEU A 308 -11.35 7.99 2.08
N ALA A 309 -10.13 7.50 1.89
CA ALA A 309 -9.04 7.64 2.88
C ALA A 309 -8.74 9.11 3.20
N THR A 310 -8.74 9.96 2.16
CA THR A 310 -8.50 11.40 2.33
C THR A 310 -9.68 12.09 3.02
N ALA A 311 -10.92 11.79 2.61
CA ALA A 311 -12.12 12.38 3.22
C ALA A 311 -12.24 12.03 4.70
N VAL A 312 -11.98 10.78 5.04
CA VAL A 312 -11.98 10.30 6.42
C VAL A 312 -10.89 11.00 7.26
N ALA A 313 -9.68 11.13 6.73
CA ALA A 313 -8.61 11.86 7.41
C ALA A 313 -8.99 13.32 7.65
N CYS A 314 -9.68 13.96 6.69
CA CYS A 314 -10.21 15.31 6.86
C CYS A 314 -11.27 15.40 7.96
N VAL A 315 -12.21 14.44 8.02
CA VAL A 315 -13.23 14.40 9.09
C VAL A 315 -12.58 14.27 10.46
N LEU A 316 -11.62 13.36 10.61
CA LEU A 316 -10.92 13.15 11.88
C LEU A 316 -10.08 14.38 12.28
N SER A 317 -9.40 15.00 11.32
CA SER A 317 -8.64 16.25 11.57
C SER A 317 -9.55 17.42 11.97
N LEU A 318 -10.74 17.54 11.37
CA LEU A 318 -11.74 18.52 11.77
C LEU A 318 -12.28 18.22 13.19
N ASN A 319 -12.54 16.97 13.51
CA ASN A 319 -12.98 16.55 14.84
C ASN A 319 -11.92 16.85 15.92
N GLU A 320 -10.65 16.68 15.61
CA GLU A 320 -9.55 17.02 16.53
C GLU A 320 -9.48 18.53 16.78
N LYS A 321 -9.64 19.35 15.74
CA LYS A 321 -9.54 20.80 15.82
C LYS A 321 -10.81 21.49 16.32
N TYR A 322 -11.99 21.00 15.95
CA TYR A 322 -13.30 21.57 16.26
C TYR A 322 -14.24 20.56 16.95
N PRO A 323 -13.84 19.98 18.10
CA PRO A 323 -14.59 18.88 18.73
C PRO A 323 -15.99 19.28 19.24
N LYS A 324 -16.26 20.57 19.44
CA LYS A 324 -17.55 21.10 19.93
C LYS A 324 -18.40 21.71 18.82
N SER A 325 -18.03 21.55 17.57
CA SER A 325 -18.78 22.08 16.44
C SER A 325 -19.90 21.12 16.04
N GLU A 326 -21.16 21.59 16.11
CA GLU A 326 -22.34 20.78 15.77
C GLU A 326 -22.26 20.09 14.41
N PRO A 327 -21.86 20.77 13.29
CA PRO A 327 -21.75 20.11 11.99
C PRO A 327 -20.72 18.98 11.97
N VAL A 328 -19.58 19.15 12.64
CA VAL A 328 -18.52 18.14 12.71
C VAL A 328 -18.96 16.99 13.60
N GLU A 329 -19.52 17.27 14.77
CA GLU A 329 -20.02 16.26 15.70
C GLU A 329 -21.13 15.40 15.05
N SER A 330 -22.06 16.04 14.32
CA SER A 330 -23.11 15.34 13.59
C SER A 330 -22.55 14.39 12.54
N LEU A 331 -21.58 14.84 11.75
CA LEU A 331 -20.93 14.01 10.73
C LEU A 331 -20.14 12.83 11.35
N VAL A 332 -19.42 13.09 12.44
CA VAL A 332 -18.69 12.04 13.17
C VAL A 332 -19.65 11.02 13.78
N LYS A 333 -20.75 11.45 14.39
CA LYS A 333 -21.78 10.54 14.89
C LYS A 333 -22.40 9.69 13.77
N GLU A 334 -22.73 10.30 12.64
CA GLU A 334 -23.27 9.56 11.48
C GLU A 334 -22.33 8.44 11.01
N ILE A 335 -21.01 8.67 11.04
CA ILE A 335 -20.02 7.68 10.66
C ILE A 335 -19.85 6.61 11.75
N PHE A 336 -19.59 7.04 12.99
CA PHE A 336 -19.17 6.13 14.06
C PHE A 336 -20.32 5.47 14.83
N GLN A 337 -21.56 5.92 14.69
CA GLN A 337 -22.75 5.31 15.30
C GLN A 337 -23.64 4.57 14.27
N ALA A 338 -23.11 4.32 13.08
CA ALA A 338 -23.86 3.69 12.00
C ALA A 338 -24.41 2.29 12.37
N PHE A 339 -23.73 1.55 13.23
CA PHE A 339 -24.09 0.20 13.68
C PHE A 339 -24.39 0.13 15.18
N ASP A 340 -24.76 1.24 15.80
CA ASP A 340 -25.17 1.26 17.21
C ASP A 340 -26.47 0.48 17.39
N TYR A 341 -26.35 -0.70 18.02
CA TYR A 341 -27.45 -1.63 18.20
C TYR A 341 -28.64 -1.01 18.95
N ASP A 342 -28.38 -0.25 20.02
CA ASP A 342 -29.41 0.32 20.86
C ASP A 342 -30.14 1.48 20.18
N CYS A 343 -29.38 2.34 19.50
CA CYS A 343 -29.94 3.42 18.70
C CYS A 343 -30.81 2.89 17.55
N LEU A 344 -30.36 1.87 16.86
CA LEU A 344 -31.13 1.25 15.78
C LEU A 344 -32.37 0.54 16.30
N LEU A 345 -32.30 -0.19 17.43
CA LEU A 345 -33.42 -0.89 18.05
C LEU A 345 -34.54 0.08 18.46
N THR A 346 -34.20 1.26 18.96
CA THR A 346 -35.16 2.30 19.35
C THR A 346 -35.76 3.05 18.15
N SER A 347 -35.04 3.09 17.03
CA SER A 347 -35.45 3.84 15.84
C SER A 347 -36.44 3.08 14.94
N TYR A 348 -36.49 1.75 15.04
CA TYR A 348 -37.30 0.90 14.19
C TYR A 348 -38.25 0.03 15.00
N ASN A 349 -39.53 0.03 14.64
CA ASN A 349 -40.60 -0.66 15.39
C ASN A 349 -41.42 -1.66 14.53
N LEU A 350 -41.20 -1.72 13.22
CA LEU A 350 -41.95 -2.58 12.32
C LEU A 350 -41.17 -3.87 12.04
N PRO A 351 -41.70 -5.05 12.42
CA PRO A 351 -41.05 -6.34 12.12
C PRO A 351 -40.82 -6.58 10.64
N GLY A 352 -39.66 -7.13 10.30
CA GLY A 352 -39.27 -7.41 8.93
C GLY A 352 -38.68 -6.22 8.14
N THR A 353 -38.61 -5.03 8.77
CA THR A 353 -38.02 -3.87 8.12
C THR A 353 -36.52 -4.10 7.87
N ILE A 354 -36.08 -3.85 6.64
CA ILE A 354 -34.68 -3.83 6.29
C ILE A 354 -34.09 -2.47 6.74
N ILE A 355 -33.18 -2.50 7.70
CA ILE A 355 -32.51 -1.32 8.24
C ILE A 355 -31.41 -0.88 7.26
N TYR A 356 -30.60 -1.83 6.83
CA TYR A 356 -29.56 -1.60 5.84
C TYR A 356 -29.53 -2.69 4.78
N SER A 357 -29.51 -2.28 3.52
CA SER A 357 -29.25 -3.14 2.36
C SER A 357 -27.79 -3.62 2.35
N PRO A 358 -27.43 -4.66 1.57
CA PRO A 358 -26.06 -5.15 1.48
C PRO A 358 -25.06 -4.08 1.03
N GLN A 359 -25.45 -3.23 0.11
CA GLN A 359 -24.61 -2.14 -0.42
C GLN A 359 -24.36 -1.07 0.65
N GLU A 360 -25.36 -0.75 1.46
CA GLU A 360 -25.23 0.21 2.57
C GLU A 360 -24.35 -0.34 3.68
N VAL A 361 -24.47 -1.63 4.01
CA VAL A 361 -23.61 -2.29 4.99
C VAL A 361 -22.15 -2.23 4.53
N GLU A 362 -21.88 -2.63 3.29
CA GLU A 362 -20.53 -2.61 2.72
C GLU A 362 -19.96 -1.19 2.69
N TYR A 363 -20.74 -0.23 2.24
CA TYR A 363 -20.36 1.18 2.19
C TYR A 363 -19.99 1.73 3.59
N LYS A 364 -20.83 1.51 4.59
CA LYS A 364 -20.58 1.96 5.97
C LYS A 364 -19.36 1.29 6.60
N ILE A 365 -19.16 0.00 6.35
CA ILE A 365 -17.97 -0.73 6.82
C ILE A 365 -16.72 -0.22 6.13
N ASN A 366 -16.75 0.08 4.84
CA ASN A 366 -15.60 0.66 4.13
C ASN A 366 -15.18 2.01 4.74
N ILE A 367 -16.13 2.87 5.10
CA ILE A 367 -15.84 4.14 5.78
C ILE A 367 -15.22 3.88 7.16
N LEU A 368 -15.81 3.02 7.97
CA LEU A 368 -15.28 2.72 9.30
C LEU A 368 -13.89 2.07 9.23
N HIS A 369 -13.67 1.17 8.29
CA HIS A 369 -12.37 0.56 8.05
C HIS A 369 -11.33 1.63 7.66
N ALA A 370 -11.71 2.55 6.79
CA ALA A 370 -10.83 3.67 6.43
C ALA A 370 -10.49 4.53 7.68
N CYS A 371 -11.47 4.82 8.54
CA CYS A 371 -11.25 5.59 9.78
C CYS A 371 -10.28 4.89 10.74
N VAL A 372 -10.49 3.59 10.97
CA VAL A 372 -9.80 2.84 12.02
C VAL A 372 -8.46 2.26 11.55
N CYS A 373 -8.40 1.82 10.29
CA CYS A 373 -7.30 1.02 9.80
C CYS A 373 -6.34 1.76 8.88
N THR A 374 -6.82 2.73 8.09
CA THR A 374 -5.96 3.40 7.11
C THR A 374 -5.42 4.75 7.59
N THR A 375 -6.10 5.44 8.52
CA THR A 375 -5.62 6.72 9.03
C THR A 375 -4.65 6.55 10.20
N ARG A 376 -3.74 7.52 10.35
CA ARG A 376 -2.85 7.64 11.52
C ARG A 376 -3.41 8.59 12.59
N LEU A 377 -4.55 9.20 12.32
CA LEU A 377 -5.20 10.15 13.22
C LEU A 377 -5.99 9.42 14.32
N ASN A 378 -6.18 10.09 15.45
CA ASN A 378 -6.98 9.55 16.53
C ASN A 378 -8.47 9.55 16.15
N TRP A 379 -9.14 8.45 16.44
CA TRP A 379 -10.57 8.29 16.21
C TRP A 379 -11.31 8.07 17.53
N PRO A 380 -12.60 8.49 17.62
CA PRO A 380 -13.36 8.48 18.86
C PRO A 380 -13.85 7.07 19.20
N ILE A 381 -13.03 6.31 19.94
CA ILE A 381 -13.36 4.92 20.31
C ILE A 381 -14.67 4.82 21.10
N SER A 382 -14.97 5.81 21.93
CA SER A 382 -16.21 5.82 22.72
C SER A 382 -17.48 5.75 21.88
N LEU A 383 -17.45 6.32 20.65
CA LEU A 383 -18.56 6.27 19.71
C LEU A 383 -18.60 4.95 18.92
N LEU A 384 -17.47 4.24 18.82
CA LEU A 384 -17.39 2.98 18.07
C LEU A 384 -17.78 1.77 18.93
N ILE A 385 -17.54 1.82 20.24
CA ILE A 385 -17.83 0.71 21.17
C ILE A 385 -19.27 0.16 21.05
N PRO A 386 -20.33 0.98 20.95
CA PRO A 386 -21.70 0.49 20.78
C PRO A 386 -21.95 -0.32 19.50
N ASN A 387 -21.15 -0.03 18.44
CA ASN A 387 -21.30 -0.69 17.15
C ASN A 387 -20.71 -2.11 17.12
N LEU A 388 -19.78 -2.43 18.02
CA LEU A 388 -18.98 -3.66 17.94
C LEU A 388 -19.82 -4.93 17.95
N TYR A 389 -20.94 -4.94 18.69
CA TYR A 389 -21.81 -6.10 18.76
C TYR A 389 -22.46 -6.40 17.40
N LEU A 390 -23.07 -5.39 16.77
CA LEU A 390 -23.71 -5.58 15.46
C LEU A 390 -22.68 -5.90 14.37
N MET A 391 -21.50 -5.28 14.42
CA MET A 391 -20.40 -5.61 13.52
C MET A 391 -19.92 -7.06 13.69
N PHE A 392 -19.85 -7.54 14.93
CA PHE A 392 -19.54 -8.94 15.22
C PHE A 392 -20.57 -9.88 14.58
N LEU A 393 -21.88 -9.58 14.74
CA LEU A 393 -22.96 -10.37 14.12
C LEU A 393 -22.86 -10.39 12.59
N ILE A 394 -22.55 -9.24 11.97
CA ILE A 394 -22.30 -9.17 10.52
C ILE A 394 -21.12 -10.09 10.15
N GLY A 395 -20.05 -10.06 10.93
CA GLY A 395 -18.86 -10.89 10.70
C GLY A 395 -19.13 -12.39 10.84
N VAL A 396 -19.99 -12.80 11.77
CA VAL A 396 -20.44 -14.19 11.96
C VAL A 396 -21.20 -14.67 10.72
N LYS A 397 -22.10 -13.85 10.17
CA LYS A 397 -22.97 -14.23 9.05
C LYS A 397 -22.35 -13.99 7.67
N CYS A 398 -21.27 -13.23 7.57
CA CYS A 398 -20.58 -12.96 6.31
C CYS A 398 -19.69 -14.13 5.90
N THR A 399 -20.22 -15.04 5.06
CA THR A 399 -19.48 -16.22 4.59
C THR A 399 -18.97 -16.07 3.15
N LYS A 400 -19.71 -15.35 2.29
CA LYS A 400 -19.41 -15.25 0.85
C LYS A 400 -18.46 -14.10 0.48
N ASN A 401 -18.46 -13.00 1.25
CA ASN A 401 -17.63 -11.84 0.96
C ASN A 401 -16.41 -11.78 1.91
N GLU A 402 -15.31 -12.38 1.47
CA GLU A 402 -14.06 -12.44 2.24
C GLU A 402 -13.44 -11.03 2.51
N ASP A 403 -13.53 -10.10 1.55
CA ASP A 403 -13.01 -8.74 1.72
C ASP A 403 -13.74 -7.99 2.84
N LEU A 404 -15.07 -8.08 2.85
CA LEU A 404 -15.91 -7.49 3.90
C LEU A 404 -15.58 -8.11 5.27
N LYS A 405 -15.43 -9.42 5.33
CA LYS A 405 -15.08 -10.16 6.54
C LYS A 405 -13.70 -9.75 7.09
N ILE A 406 -12.71 -9.57 6.24
CA ILE A 406 -11.38 -9.09 6.63
C ILE A 406 -11.48 -7.68 7.22
N LYS A 407 -12.20 -6.76 6.56
CA LYS A 407 -12.38 -5.39 7.04
C LYS A 407 -13.06 -5.33 8.41
N ILE A 408 -14.12 -6.12 8.60
CA ILE A 408 -14.80 -6.22 9.89
C ILE A 408 -13.87 -6.75 10.97
N LYS A 409 -13.13 -7.82 10.68
CA LYS A 409 -12.12 -8.39 11.58
C LYS A 409 -11.10 -7.33 12.01
N ASP A 410 -10.56 -6.58 11.07
CA ASP A 410 -9.53 -5.56 11.36
C ASP A 410 -10.07 -4.43 12.23
N ILE A 411 -11.31 -3.98 11.98
CA ILE A 411 -11.97 -2.98 12.83
C ILE A 411 -12.19 -3.53 14.24
N LEU A 412 -12.71 -4.75 14.37
CA LEU A 412 -12.96 -5.37 15.66
C LEU A 412 -11.67 -5.53 16.46
N LEU A 413 -10.59 -6.06 15.87
CA LEU A 413 -9.31 -6.25 16.55
C LEU A 413 -8.73 -4.92 17.03
N LYS A 414 -8.61 -3.92 16.15
CA LYS A 414 -8.08 -2.61 16.54
C LYS A 414 -8.92 -1.87 17.57
N SER A 415 -10.24 -2.13 17.56
CA SER A 415 -11.13 -1.55 18.57
C SER A 415 -10.96 -2.25 19.91
N LEU A 416 -10.87 -3.59 19.93
CA LEU A 416 -10.68 -4.37 21.15
C LEU A 416 -9.32 -4.09 21.83
N GLU A 417 -8.28 -3.78 21.06
CA GLU A 417 -6.97 -3.37 21.58
C GLU A 417 -7.01 -2.06 22.38
N LYS A 418 -7.97 -1.17 22.07
CA LYS A 418 -8.09 0.14 22.70
C LYS A 418 -9.17 0.23 23.80
N ILE A 419 -9.90 -0.85 24.05
CA ILE A 419 -11.00 -0.87 25.01
C ILE A 419 -10.49 -1.18 26.43
N ASP A 420 -11.06 -0.49 27.44
CA ASP A 420 -10.82 -0.75 28.85
C ASP A 420 -11.31 -2.16 29.23
N ARG A 421 -10.62 -2.79 30.19
CA ARG A 421 -10.86 -4.20 30.62
C ARG A 421 -12.33 -4.47 31.03
N GLU A 422 -12.97 -3.54 31.73
CA GLU A 422 -14.37 -3.72 32.17
C GLU A 422 -15.33 -3.77 30.98
N LYS A 423 -15.17 -2.84 30.04
CA LYS A 423 -15.96 -2.79 28.80
C LYS A 423 -15.66 -3.98 27.89
N LEU A 424 -14.41 -4.48 27.89
CA LEU A 424 -14.04 -5.67 27.16
C LEU A 424 -14.81 -6.90 27.67
N CYS A 425 -14.94 -7.06 29.00
CA CYS A 425 -15.71 -8.12 29.62
C CYS A 425 -17.16 -8.11 29.16
N GLU A 426 -17.81 -6.94 29.17
CA GLU A 426 -19.17 -6.77 28.68
C GLU A 426 -19.31 -7.16 27.20
N LYS A 427 -18.39 -6.70 26.35
CA LYS A 427 -18.45 -6.98 24.91
C LYS A 427 -18.20 -8.46 24.60
N VAL A 428 -17.27 -9.11 25.28
CA VAL A 428 -17.05 -10.56 25.14
C VAL A 428 -18.30 -11.36 25.52
N LYS A 429 -18.99 -10.97 26.61
CA LYS A 429 -20.27 -11.58 26.97
C LYS A 429 -21.33 -11.39 25.87
N PHE A 430 -21.44 -10.18 25.30
CA PHE A 430 -22.36 -9.93 24.19
C PHE A 430 -22.02 -10.72 22.92
N PHE A 431 -20.73 -10.88 22.63
CA PHE A 431 -20.28 -11.65 21.46
C PHE A 431 -20.63 -13.14 21.60
N LEU A 432 -20.47 -13.71 22.79
CA LEU A 432 -20.68 -15.13 23.03
C LEU A 432 -22.15 -15.50 23.32
N PHE A 433 -22.87 -14.64 24.03
CA PHE A 433 -24.19 -14.94 24.55
C PHE A 433 -25.32 -14.13 23.91
N GLY A 434 -24.97 -13.10 23.12
CA GLY A 434 -25.95 -12.19 22.53
C GLY A 434 -26.34 -11.03 23.46
N LYS A 435 -27.07 -10.08 22.90
CA LYS A 435 -27.61 -8.91 23.58
C LYS A 435 -29.14 -8.99 23.54
N GLY A 436 -29.76 -9.14 24.65
CA GLY A 436 -31.24 -9.22 24.77
C GLY A 436 -31.76 -10.56 25.32
N PHE A 437 -33.04 -10.60 25.62
CA PHE A 437 -33.69 -11.77 26.16
C PHE A 437 -34.30 -12.61 25.01
N TYR A 438 -34.41 -13.90 25.22
CA TYR A 438 -35.10 -14.81 24.33
C TYR A 438 -36.56 -14.32 24.05
N LYS A 439 -36.95 -14.34 22.78
CA LYS A 439 -38.22 -13.82 22.27
C LYS A 439 -38.45 -12.31 22.50
N SER A 440 -37.39 -11.51 22.60
CA SER A 440 -37.49 -10.05 22.59
C SER A 440 -37.25 -9.46 21.19
N PRO A 441 -37.75 -8.23 20.93
CA PRO A 441 -37.43 -7.54 19.68
C PRO A 441 -35.91 -7.36 19.56
N GLY A 442 -35.38 -7.55 18.36
CA GLY A 442 -33.93 -7.43 18.13
C GLY A 442 -33.57 -7.20 16.67
N ILE A 443 -32.31 -6.90 16.48
CA ILE A 443 -31.71 -6.70 15.16
C ILE A 443 -30.88 -7.92 14.82
N ILE A 444 -31.06 -8.44 13.63
CA ILE A 444 -30.33 -9.60 13.10
C ILE A 444 -29.56 -9.23 11.83
N ALA A 445 -28.47 -9.94 11.58
CA ALA A 445 -27.77 -9.96 10.32
C ALA A 445 -28.08 -11.27 9.58
N GLU A 446 -28.49 -11.17 8.32
CA GLU A 446 -28.73 -12.32 7.44
C GLU A 446 -27.92 -12.21 6.16
N GLU A 447 -27.38 -13.33 5.69
CA GLU A 447 -26.64 -13.37 4.44
C GLU A 447 -27.58 -13.69 3.27
N TYR A 448 -27.51 -12.85 2.23
CA TYR A 448 -28.16 -13.02 0.94
C TYR A 448 -27.12 -13.19 -0.18
N GLU A 449 -27.57 -13.49 -1.39
CA GLU A 449 -26.67 -13.61 -2.54
C GLU A 449 -25.86 -12.33 -2.80
N ALA A 450 -26.45 -11.16 -2.52
CA ALA A 450 -25.84 -9.86 -2.72
C ALA A 450 -24.99 -9.34 -1.52
N GLY A 451 -24.89 -10.09 -0.41
CA GLY A 451 -24.17 -9.71 0.81
C GLY A 451 -25.03 -9.79 2.07
N VAL A 452 -24.63 -9.10 3.13
CA VAL A 452 -25.32 -9.16 4.44
C VAL A 452 -26.34 -8.03 4.58
N VAL A 453 -27.55 -8.37 5.00
CA VAL A 453 -28.67 -7.45 5.27
C VAL A 453 -28.89 -7.34 6.78
N ILE A 454 -29.18 -6.15 7.26
CA ILE A 454 -29.57 -5.91 8.65
C ILE A 454 -31.07 -5.67 8.71
N LYS A 455 -31.76 -6.48 9.55
CA LYS A 455 -33.23 -6.45 9.70
C LYS A 455 -33.62 -6.30 11.15
N TYR A 456 -34.79 -5.67 11.36
CA TYR A 456 -35.50 -5.66 12.64
C TYR A 456 -36.49 -6.79 12.70
N LEU A 457 -36.45 -7.59 13.79
CA LEU A 457 -37.40 -8.65 14.06
C LEU A 457 -38.11 -8.42 15.39
N ALA A 458 -39.39 -8.75 15.44
CA ALA A 458 -40.20 -8.68 16.69
C ALA A 458 -39.82 -9.78 17.69
N LEU A 459 -39.39 -10.92 17.17
CA LEU A 459 -39.00 -12.08 17.97
C LEU A 459 -37.66 -12.58 17.40
N THR A 460 -36.58 -12.44 18.14
CA THR A 460 -35.27 -12.97 17.77
C THR A 460 -35.20 -14.44 18.21
N GLU A 461 -34.94 -15.32 17.26
CA GLU A 461 -34.42 -16.65 17.57
C GLU A 461 -32.96 -16.52 18.00
N ILE A 462 -32.54 -17.36 18.93
CA ILE A 462 -31.18 -17.32 19.50
C ILE A 462 -30.17 -17.54 18.37
N HIS A 463 -29.22 -16.63 18.25
CA HIS A 463 -28.04 -16.86 17.42
C HIS A 463 -27.36 -18.18 17.81
N SER A 464 -26.98 -18.97 16.82
CA SER A 464 -26.18 -20.16 17.06
C SER A 464 -24.95 -19.79 17.85
N LYS A 465 -24.95 -20.12 19.14
CA LYS A 465 -23.83 -19.83 20.07
C LYS A 465 -22.53 -20.46 19.56
N ASP A 466 -22.62 -21.57 18.83
CA ASP A 466 -21.47 -22.24 18.22
C ASP A 466 -20.85 -21.43 17.07
N GLU A 467 -21.66 -20.82 16.18
CA GLU A 467 -21.14 -19.96 15.11
C GLU A 467 -20.44 -18.73 15.68
N ALA A 468 -21.03 -18.10 16.69
CA ALA A 468 -20.43 -16.97 17.40
C ALA A 468 -19.10 -17.36 18.06
N LEU A 469 -19.04 -18.50 18.70
CA LEU A 469 -17.81 -19.03 19.30
C LEU A 469 -16.74 -19.28 18.27
N LEU A 470 -17.07 -19.92 17.14
CA LEU A 470 -16.11 -20.20 16.06
C LEU A 470 -15.55 -18.91 15.46
N TYR A 471 -16.39 -17.91 15.25
CA TYR A 471 -15.92 -16.62 14.73
C TYR A 471 -15.06 -15.88 15.77
N PHE A 472 -15.44 -15.94 17.04
CA PHE A 472 -14.63 -15.34 18.12
C PHE A 472 -13.25 -16.00 18.25
N LEU A 473 -13.19 -17.34 18.16
CA LEU A 473 -11.92 -18.07 18.10
C LEU A 473 -11.07 -17.68 16.88
N HIS A 474 -11.70 -17.44 15.73
CA HIS A 474 -10.99 -16.96 14.55
C HIS A 474 -10.40 -15.56 14.78
N LEU A 475 -11.15 -14.65 15.43
CA LEU A 475 -10.64 -13.33 15.83
C LEU A 475 -9.46 -13.46 16.79
N PHE A 476 -9.58 -14.33 17.80
CA PHE A 476 -8.52 -14.58 18.77
C PHE A 476 -7.24 -15.10 18.12
N LYS A 477 -7.37 -16.06 17.20
CA LYS A 477 -6.21 -16.62 16.46
C LYS A 477 -5.51 -15.54 15.59
N ALA A 478 -6.27 -14.59 15.07
CA ALA A 478 -5.74 -13.49 14.25
C ALA A 478 -5.05 -12.38 15.08
N THR A 479 -5.34 -12.27 16.38
CA THR A 479 -4.77 -11.24 17.26
C THR A 479 -3.27 -11.41 17.41
N THR A 480 -2.53 -10.32 17.30
CA THR A 480 -1.06 -10.27 17.50
C THR A 480 -0.67 -9.58 18.79
N ASP A 481 -1.57 -8.81 19.39
CA ASP A 481 -1.32 -8.07 20.63
C ASP A 481 -1.36 -9.00 21.84
N GLU A 482 -0.22 -9.13 22.53
CA GLU A 482 -0.07 -9.96 23.73
C GLU A 482 -0.97 -9.49 24.89
N GLU A 483 -1.17 -8.18 25.03
CA GLU A 483 -1.98 -7.63 26.11
C GLU A 483 -3.47 -7.94 25.91
N LEU A 484 -3.96 -7.81 24.70
CA LEU A 484 -5.34 -8.17 24.36
C LEU A 484 -5.60 -9.67 24.58
N ILE A 485 -4.66 -10.51 24.16
CA ILE A 485 -4.73 -11.97 24.36
C ILE A 485 -4.88 -12.31 25.83
N LEU A 486 -4.05 -11.68 26.69
CA LEU A 486 -4.10 -11.87 28.14
C LEU A 486 -5.42 -11.35 28.75
N ASN A 487 -5.89 -10.21 28.29
CA ASN A 487 -7.13 -9.64 28.78
C ASN A 487 -8.36 -10.49 28.40
N ILE A 488 -8.41 -11.01 27.16
CA ILE A 488 -9.46 -11.95 26.74
C ILE A 488 -9.43 -13.21 27.59
N PHE A 489 -8.24 -13.76 27.84
CA PHE A 489 -8.08 -14.95 28.66
C PHE A 489 -8.58 -14.70 30.11
N LYS A 490 -8.18 -13.59 30.73
CA LYS A 490 -8.66 -13.19 32.08
C LYS A 490 -10.18 -13.02 32.13
N VAL A 491 -10.72 -12.35 31.12
CA VAL A 491 -12.17 -12.13 30.99
C VAL A 491 -12.88 -13.49 30.89
N SER A 492 -12.37 -14.42 30.10
CA SER A 492 -12.97 -15.75 29.94
C SER A 492 -12.96 -16.53 31.25
N LEU A 493 -11.88 -16.46 32.03
CA LEU A 493 -11.84 -17.06 33.38
C LEU A 493 -12.82 -16.41 34.34
N ASN A 494 -12.94 -15.08 34.34
CA ASN A 494 -13.89 -14.37 35.20
C ASN A 494 -15.35 -14.72 34.83
N VAL A 495 -15.67 -14.82 33.53
CA VAL A 495 -17.00 -15.22 33.07
C VAL A 495 -17.30 -16.66 33.47
N LEU A 496 -16.33 -17.58 33.42
CA LEU A 496 -16.49 -18.94 33.88
C LEU A 496 -16.81 -18.99 35.38
N THR A 497 -16.08 -18.25 36.22
CA THR A 497 -16.34 -18.18 37.68
C THR A 497 -17.72 -17.61 38.00
N GLU A 498 -18.12 -16.53 37.30
CA GLU A 498 -19.48 -15.96 37.47
C GLU A 498 -20.60 -16.96 37.11
N LEU A 499 -20.45 -17.70 36.02
CA LEU A 499 -21.42 -18.70 35.59
C LEU A 499 -21.45 -19.91 36.52
N SER A 500 -20.29 -20.34 37.03
CA SER A 500 -20.23 -21.45 38.03
C SER A 500 -20.94 -21.08 39.32
N VAL A 501 -20.75 -19.86 39.85
CA VAL A 501 -21.44 -19.37 41.03
C VAL A 501 -22.98 -19.27 40.78
N LYS A 502 -23.39 -18.77 39.62
CA LYS A 502 -24.83 -18.70 39.26
C LYS A 502 -25.46 -20.10 39.16
N ARG A 503 -24.73 -21.09 38.64
CA ARG A 503 -25.15 -22.48 38.54
C ARG A 503 -25.34 -23.10 39.95
N GLN A 504 -24.40 -22.85 40.87
CA GLN A 504 -24.47 -23.34 42.27
C GLN A 504 -25.65 -22.72 43.06
N MET A 505 -25.86 -21.36 42.89
CA MET A 505 -26.94 -20.69 43.61
C MET A 505 -28.32 -21.19 43.19
N LYS A 506 -28.49 -21.72 42.00
CA LYS A 506 -29.74 -22.30 41.49
C LYS A 506 -30.00 -23.73 41.96
N GLY A 507 -28.94 -24.54 42.21
CA GLY A 507 -29.07 -25.90 42.73
C GLY A 507 -29.59 -25.96 44.19
N ASN A 508 -29.54 -24.84 44.94
CA ASN A 508 -29.91 -24.79 46.35
C ASN A 508 -31.28 -24.13 46.63
N LYS A 509 -32.08 -23.83 45.59
CA LYS A 509 -33.44 -23.31 45.82
C LYS A 509 -34.47 -24.38 45.45
N ASP A 510 -35.19 -24.90 46.46
CA ASP A 510 -36.48 -25.52 46.29
C ASP A 510 -37.43 -24.52 45.63
N ILE A 511 -37.53 -24.55 44.32
CA ILE A 511 -38.36 -23.64 43.55
C ILE A 511 -39.78 -24.18 43.55
N LEU A 512 -40.64 -23.53 44.28
CA LEU A 512 -42.06 -23.57 44.03
C LEU A 512 -42.29 -23.08 42.58
N LEU A 513 -42.70 -23.98 41.73
CA LEU A 513 -42.98 -23.74 40.30
C LEU A 513 -44.07 -22.68 40.18
N THR A 514 -43.74 -21.48 39.79
CA THR A 514 -44.61 -20.50 39.19
C THR A 514 -44.48 -20.60 37.67
N GLU A 515 -45.58 -20.44 36.93
CA GLU A 515 -45.77 -20.75 35.52
C GLU A 515 -44.88 -20.03 34.50
N ASP A 516 -43.89 -19.27 34.90
CA ASP A 516 -42.91 -18.69 34.01
C ASP A 516 -41.67 -19.63 33.88
N ASP A 517 -41.64 -20.43 32.82
CA ASP A 517 -40.71 -21.44 32.35
C ASP A 517 -39.29 -21.40 32.97
N PRO A 518 -39.07 -22.03 34.17
CA PRO A 518 -37.74 -22.13 34.77
C PRO A 518 -36.79 -23.07 34.00
N GLU A 519 -37.33 -24.02 33.22
CA GLU A 519 -36.49 -24.93 32.40
C GLU A 519 -35.71 -24.20 31.29
N VAL A 520 -36.31 -23.19 30.62
CA VAL A 520 -35.64 -22.45 29.56
C VAL A 520 -34.47 -21.60 30.09
N ILE A 521 -34.59 -21.06 31.30
CA ILE A 521 -33.52 -20.22 31.92
C ILE A 521 -32.38 -21.10 32.47
N LEU A 522 -32.68 -22.31 32.92
CA LEU A 522 -31.69 -23.28 33.36
C LEU A 522 -30.84 -23.77 32.20
N ASP A 523 -31.50 -24.14 31.11
CA ASP A 523 -30.88 -24.61 29.88
C ASP A 523 -29.93 -23.52 29.27
N ASP A 524 -30.30 -22.24 29.37
CA ASP A 524 -29.47 -21.15 28.86
C ASP A 524 -28.17 -20.93 29.66
N ILE A 525 -28.20 -21.07 31.02
CA ILE A 525 -26.95 -20.93 31.82
C ILE A 525 -26.00 -22.11 31.57
N ASP A 526 -26.53 -23.33 31.46
CA ASP A 526 -25.73 -24.50 31.21
C ASP A 526 -25.12 -24.47 29.79
N GLN A 527 -25.85 -23.97 28.81
CA GLN A 527 -25.30 -23.70 27.47
C GLN A 527 -24.23 -22.61 27.48
N GLN A 528 -24.44 -21.49 28.19
CA GLN A 528 -23.43 -20.41 28.33
C GLN A 528 -22.15 -20.96 28.98
N TYR A 529 -22.28 -21.77 30.01
CA TYR A 529 -21.19 -22.41 30.70
C TYR A 529 -20.40 -23.35 29.78
N ALA A 530 -21.08 -24.18 28.99
CA ALA A 530 -20.44 -25.07 28.02
C ALA A 530 -19.69 -24.29 26.92
N VAL A 531 -20.25 -23.19 26.45
CA VAL A 531 -19.58 -22.33 25.46
C VAL A 531 -18.29 -21.74 26.01
N VAL A 532 -18.28 -21.27 27.26
CA VAL A 532 -17.04 -20.72 27.87
C VAL A 532 -16.01 -21.79 28.14
N LEU A 533 -16.43 -23.00 28.57
CA LEU A 533 -15.51 -24.14 28.71
C LEU A 533 -14.86 -24.48 27.37
N LYS A 534 -15.63 -24.57 26.30
CA LYS A 534 -15.13 -24.85 24.95
C LYS A 534 -14.18 -23.74 24.48
N LEU A 535 -14.51 -22.46 24.77
CA LEU A 535 -13.63 -21.34 24.49
C LEU A 535 -12.30 -21.49 25.22
N LEU A 536 -12.32 -21.75 26.53
CA LEU A 536 -11.10 -21.87 27.34
C LEU A 536 -10.25 -23.06 26.93
N SER A 537 -10.86 -24.21 26.58
CA SER A 537 -10.15 -25.38 26.08
C SER A 537 -9.35 -25.07 24.80
N GLU A 538 -9.97 -24.36 23.86
CA GLU A 538 -9.33 -23.97 22.60
C GLU A 538 -8.23 -22.89 22.81
N ILE A 539 -8.49 -21.93 23.69
CA ILE A 539 -7.54 -20.82 23.96
C ILE A 539 -6.33 -21.32 24.74
N SER A 540 -6.51 -22.19 25.74
CA SER A 540 -5.44 -22.68 26.61
C SER A 540 -4.38 -23.47 25.86
N THR A 541 -4.72 -24.13 24.76
CA THR A 541 -3.78 -24.87 23.90
C THR A 541 -2.96 -23.96 22.98
N SER A 542 -3.31 -22.67 22.88
CA SER A 542 -2.63 -21.72 22.01
C SER A 542 -1.21 -21.41 22.49
N SER A 543 -0.22 -21.51 21.60
CA SER A 543 1.17 -21.13 21.88
C SER A 543 1.34 -19.70 22.37
N LYS A 544 0.44 -18.80 21.96
CA LYS A 544 0.40 -17.39 22.38
C LYS A 544 0.08 -17.26 23.87
N ILE A 545 -0.92 -18.00 24.35
CA ILE A 545 -1.25 -18.01 25.78
C ILE A 545 -0.14 -18.67 26.60
N ILE A 546 0.40 -19.76 26.12
CA ILE A 546 1.52 -20.46 26.80
C ILE A 546 2.72 -19.51 26.94
N SER A 547 3.07 -18.75 25.91
CA SER A 547 4.16 -17.76 25.97
C SER A 547 3.86 -16.62 26.95
N SER A 548 2.62 -16.16 27.00
CA SER A 548 2.18 -15.10 27.90
C SER A 548 2.07 -15.56 29.36
N LEU A 549 1.65 -16.79 29.60
CA LEU A 549 1.66 -17.42 30.94
C LEU A 549 3.09 -17.60 31.47
N LYS A 550 4.07 -17.85 30.61
CA LYS A 550 5.49 -17.85 31.00
C LYS A 550 5.95 -16.54 31.59
N LYS A 551 5.45 -15.40 31.04
CA LYS A 551 5.79 -14.06 31.50
C LYS A 551 5.03 -13.70 32.81
N ASN A 552 3.75 -14.10 32.95
CA ASN A 552 2.88 -13.76 34.06
C ASN A 552 2.10 -14.96 34.64
N PRO A 553 2.76 -15.88 35.34
CA PRO A 553 2.13 -17.09 35.87
C PRO A 553 1.11 -16.86 36.97
N LEU A 554 1.20 -15.70 37.68
CA LEU A 554 0.31 -15.40 38.80
C LEU A 554 -1.16 -15.18 38.40
N MET A 555 -1.41 -14.90 37.08
CA MET A 555 -2.76 -14.68 36.59
C MET A 555 -3.68 -15.89 36.71
N VAL A 556 -3.13 -17.09 36.59
CA VAL A 556 -3.89 -18.33 36.68
C VAL A 556 -4.07 -18.72 38.14
N MET A 557 -3.16 -18.28 39.01
CA MET A 557 -3.18 -18.62 40.44
C MET A 557 -4.49 -18.23 41.13
N ASP A 558 -4.93 -17.00 40.96
CA ASP A 558 -6.16 -16.50 41.58
C ASP A 558 -7.38 -17.34 41.18
N PHE A 559 -7.47 -17.71 39.91
CA PHE A 559 -8.51 -18.60 39.42
C PHE A 559 -8.38 -20.03 39.99
N VAL A 560 -7.21 -20.59 39.91
CA VAL A 560 -6.93 -21.98 40.40
C VAL A 560 -7.20 -22.05 41.93
N GLN A 561 -6.78 -21.05 42.67
CA GLN A 561 -7.04 -21.00 44.11
C GLN A 561 -8.53 -20.88 44.41
N HIS A 562 -9.23 -20.01 43.67
CA HIS A 562 -10.66 -19.82 43.85
C HIS A 562 -11.46 -21.11 43.56
N VAL A 563 -11.12 -21.84 42.51
CA VAL A 563 -11.78 -23.08 42.11
C VAL A 563 -11.45 -24.24 43.03
N ILE A 564 -10.18 -24.40 43.41
CA ILE A 564 -9.70 -25.55 44.21
C ILE A 564 -10.04 -25.40 45.72
N LEU A 565 -10.12 -24.14 46.22
CA LEU A 565 -10.43 -23.89 47.64
C LEU A 565 -11.94 -23.89 47.95
N ASN A 566 -12.81 -23.76 46.97
CA ASN A 566 -14.25 -23.86 47.16
C ASN A 566 -14.62 -25.35 47.38
N GLU A 567 -15.02 -25.66 48.59
CA GLU A 567 -15.19 -27.06 49.11
C GLU A 567 -16.31 -27.90 48.45
N ASN A 568 -17.11 -27.34 47.51
CA ASN A 568 -18.19 -28.07 46.81
C ASN A 568 -17.68 -28.71 45.51
N VAL A 569 -16.75 -29.66 45.65
CA VAL A 569 -16.05 -30.35 44.55
C VAL A 569 -16.99 -31.20 43.68
N GLU A 570 -18.08 -31.74 44.25
CA GLU A 570 -18.95 -32.71 43.56
C GLU A 570 -19.81 -32.12 42.45
N SER A 571 -20.08 -30.80 42.47
CA SER A 571 -20.96 -30.15 41.53
C SER A 571 -20.23 -29.42 40.36
N ASN A 572 -18.88 -29.30 40.39
CA ASN A 572 -18.09 -28.52 39.44
C ASN A 572 -16.89 -29.25 38.81
N SER A 573 -17.03 -30.55 38.57
CA SER A 573 -15.97 -31.39 37.99
C SER A 573 -15.24 -30.73 36.81
N ASP A 574 -15.98 -30.16 35.85
CA ASP A 574 -15.36 -29.58 34.62
C ASP A 574 -14.52 -28.35 34.91
N CYS A 575 -14.90 -27.48 35.85
CA CYS A 575 -14.11 -26.30 36.26
C CYS A 575 -12.84 -26.72 36.95
N VAL A 576 -12.87 -27.78 37.77
CA VAL A 576 -11.70 -28.34 38.47
C VAL A 576 -10.72 -28.91 37.44
N THR A 577 -11.23 -29.66 36.47
CA THR A 577 -10.40 -30.21 35.40
C THR A 577 -9.70 -29.10 34.58
N VAL A 578 -10.42 -28.05 34.20
CA VAL A 578 -9.82 -26.89 33.50
C VAL A 578 -8.78 -26.19 34.37
N ALA A 579 -9.06 -26.01 35.68
CA ALA A 579 -8.11 -25.40 36.62
C ALA A 579 -6.84 -26.22 36.75
N LEU A 580 -6.95 -27.57 36.84
CA LEU A 580 -5.81 -28.48 36.89
C LEU A 580 -5.00 -28.50 35.60
N ILE A 581 -5.63 -28.48 34.44
CA ILE A 581 -4.96 -28.39 33.14
C ILE A 581 -4.17 -27.08 33.05
N LEU A 582 -4.79 -25.96 33.40
CA LEU A 582 -4.12 -24.64 33.39
C LEU A 582 -2.97 -24.59 34.38
N LEU A 583 -3.14 -25.18 35.54
CA LEU A 583 -2.08 -25.33 36.55
C LEU A 583 -0.89 -26.13 35.98
N ASN A 584 -1.13 -27.29 35.38
CA ASN A 584 -0.10 -28.11 34.79
C ASN A 584 0.65 -27.42 33.64
N ILE A 585 -0.09 -26.73 32.76
CA ILE A 585 0.49 -25.93 31.69
C ILE A 585 1.38 -24.83 32.27
N THR A 586 0.89 -24.12 33.29
CA THR A 586 1.64 -23.02 33.92
C THR A 586 2.92 -23.57 34.61
N LEU A 587 2.80 -24.60 35.42
CA LEU A 587 3.92 -25.22 36.17
C LEU A 587 4.97 -25.79 35.21
N SER A 588 4.56 -26.38 34.11
CA SER A 588 5.48 -26.98 33.15
C SER A 588 6.22 -25.93 32.27
N ASN A 589 5.69 -24.71 32.14
CA ASN A 589 6.23 -23.69 31.26
C ASN A 589 6.93 -22.51 31.96
N CYS A 590 6.78 -22.37 33.31
CA CYS A 590 7.35 -21.25 34.05
C CYS A 590 8.74 -21.50 34.58
N ASN A 591 9.58 -20.45 34.62
CA ASN A 591 10.85 -20.44 35.31
C ASN A 591 10.60 -20.46 36.82
N LYS A 592 11.12 -21.44 37.54
CA LYS A 592 10.89 -21.64 38.98
C LYS A 592 11.67 -20.62 39.78
N SER A 593 11.03 -19.48 40.15
CA SER A 593 11.53 -18.59 41.19
C SER A 593 11.16 -19.13 42.59
N THR A 594 11.92 -18.82 43.62
CA THR A 594 11.68 -19.27 45.00
C THR A 594 10.34 -18.79 45.56
N ASP A 595 9.87 -17.62 45.19
CA ASP A 595 8.55 -17.09 45.54
C ASP A 595 7.42 -17.84 44.86
N PHE A 596 7.63 -18.25 43.62
CA PHE A 596 6.70 -19.05 42.86
C PHE A 596 6.48 -20.44 43.51
N GLN A 597 7.56 -21.13 43.87
CA GLN A 597 7.48 -22.42 44.55
C GLN A 597 6.74 -22.34 45.88
N ARG A 598 6.96 -21.28 46.70
CA ARG A 598 6.25 -21.08 47.97
C ARG A 598 4.75 -20.96 47.81
N ARG A 599 4.28 -20.19 46.83
CA ARG A 599 2.85 -20.00 46.61
C ARG A 599 2.15 -21.25 46.12
N PHE A 600 2.77 -22.03 45.25
CA PHE A 600 2.21 -23.29 44.73
C PHE A 600 2.33 -24.45 45.71
N SER A 601 3.30 -24.46 46.63
CA SER A 601 3.42 -25.49 47.66
C SER A 601 2.22 -25.52 48.62
N ASN A 602 1.51 -24.42 48.79
CA ASN A 602 0.30 -24.36 49.60
C ASN A 602 -0.88 -25.16 48.97
N LEU A 603 -0.83 -25.44 47.68
CA LEU A 603 -1.85 -26.26 47.00
C LEU A 603 -1.62 -27.76 47.13
N VAL A 604 -0.40 -28.20 47.49
CA VAL A 604 -0.03 -29.64 47.56
C VAL A 604 -0.93 -30.44 48.49
N PRO A 605 -1.26 -29.98 49.75
CA PRO A 605 -2.12 -30.75 50.64
C PRO A 605 -3.53 -30.95 50.06
N ILE A 606 -4.04 -29.96 49.35
CA ILE A 606 -5.40 -29.97 48.77
C ILE A 606 -5.41 -30.90 47.56
N LEU A 607 -4.39 -30.80 46.69
CA LEU A 607 -4.22 -31.68 45.55
C LEU A 607 -4.08 -33.16 45.95
N ARG A 608 -3.41 -33.47 47.09
CA ARG A 608 -3.32 -34.84 47.65
C ARG A 608 -4.67 -35.37 48.07
N LYS A 609 -5.48 -34.53 48.75
CA LYS A 609 -6.83 -34.90 49.16
C LYS A 609 -7.74 -35.17 47.95
N MET A 610 -7.59 -34.40 46.87
CA MET A 610 -8.31 -34.61 45.63
C MET A 610 -7.84 -35.87 44.85
N CYS A 611 -6.58 -36.30 44.99
CA CYS A 611 -6.11 -37.56 44.41
C CYS A 611 -6.76 -38.81 45.05
N GLU A 612 -7.28 -38.69 46.26
CA GLU A 612 -7.92 -39.81 47.00
C GLU A 612 -9.42 -39.98 46.61
N SER A 613 -10.00 -39.03 45.84
CA SER A 613 -11.36 -39.13 45.36
C SER A 613 -11.39 -39.80 43.95
N ASP A 614 -12.38 -40.64 43.74
CA ASP A 614 -12.46 -41.69 42.69
C ASP A 614 -12.63 -41.22 41.22
N SER A 615 -12.27 -40.02 40.83
CA SER A 615 -12.36 -39.57 39.44
C SER A 615 -11.04 -39.76 38.70
N ASN A 616 -10.99 -40.71 37.76
CA ASN A 616 -9.77 -41.16 37.08
C ASN A 616 -8.96 -40.03 36.37
N MET A 617 -9.59 -39.05 35.78
CA MET A 617 -8.89 -37.96 35.03
C MET A 617 -8.30 -36.90 35.97
N ASP A 618 -9.07 -36.42 36.93
CA ASP A 618 -8.63 -35.38 37.87
C ASP A 618 -7.52 -35.89 38.79
N SER A 619 -7.55 -37.18 39.16
CA SER A 619 -6.47 -37.84 39.92
C SER A 619 -5.13 -37.82 39.18
N ILE A 620 -5.12 -38.12 37.89
CA ILE A 620 -3.91 -38.08 37.03
C ILE A 620 -3.36 -36.66 36.94
N LEU A 621 -4.24 -35.67 36.68
CA LEU A 621 -3.85 -34.26 36.61
C LEU A 621 -3.33 -33.70 37.92
N CYS A 622 -3.90 -34.12 39.06
CA CYS A 622 -3.44 -33.78 40.40
C CYS A 622 -2.06 -34.38 40.67
N GLN A 623 -1.83 -35.65 40.32
CA GLN A 623 -0.52 -36.33 40.50
C GLN A 623 0.55 -35.64 39.65
N GLU A 624 0.22 -35.23 38.39
CA GLU A 624 1.13 -34.49 37.54
C GLU A 624 1.47 -33.12 38.15
N ALA A 625 0.45 -32.37 38.65
CA ALA A 625 0.65 -31.11 39.32
C ALA A 625 1.56 -31.23 40.56
N ILE A 626 1.31 -32.23 41.40
CA ILE A 626 2.14 -32.51 42.59
C ILE A 626 3.58 -32.83 42.16
N SER A 627 3.78 -33.67 41.15
CA SER A 627 5.11 -34.00 40.63
C SER A 627 5.85 -32.78 40.10
N LEU A 628 5.15 -31.87 39.41
CA LEU A 628 5.71 -30.62 38.87
C LEU A 628 6.07 -29.61 39.96
N ILE A 629 5.33 -29.59 41.09
CA ILE A 629 5.59 -28.72 42.23
C ILE A 629 6.76 -29.28 43.08
N THR A 630 6.79 -30.59 43.32
CA THR A 630 7.73 -31.22 44.26
C THR A 630 9.04 -31.62 43.61
N SER A 631 9.01 -32.17 42.40
CA SER A 631 10.23 -32.54 41.68
C SER A 631 10.79 -31.35 40.93
N GLY A 632 11.85 -30.76 41.42
CA GLY A 632 12.53 -29.61 40.86
C GLY A 632 13.10 -29.76 39.42
N ASN A 633 12.94 -30.91 38.76
CA ASN A 633 13.39 -31.16 37.39
C ASN A 633 12.20 -31.47 36.48
N PRO A 634 11.93 -30.63 35.46
CA PRO A 634 11.17 -31.13 34.35
C PRO A 634 12.02 -32.23 33.66
N LYS A 635 11.42 -33.35 33.26
CA LYS A 635 12.00 -34.22 32.23
C LYS A 635 12.53 -33.29 31.13
N LYS A 636 13.80 -33.44 30.72
CA LYS A 636 14.38 -32.75 29.59
C LYS A 636 13.37 -32.83 28.49
N ARG A 637 12.66 -31.71 28.23
CA ARG A 637 11.85 -31.62 27.02
C ARG A 637 12.85 -31.47 25.90
N ASP A 638 12.77 -32.36 24.94
CA ASP A 638 13.50 -32.18 23.69
C ASP A 638 13.24 -30.77 23.18
N SER A 639 14.30 -30.10 22.76
CA SER A 639 14.16 -28.75 22.22
C SER A 639 13.21 -28.76 21.01
N PRO A 640 12.60 -27.66 20.64
CA PRO A 640 11.80 -27.58 19.39
C PRO A 640 12.58 -28.10 18.18
N CYS A 641 13.88 -27.81 18.12
CA CYS A 641 14.78 -28.31 17.08
C CYS A 641 14.93 -29.82 17.12
N GLU A 642 15.14 -30.42 18.30
CA GLU A 642 15.29 -31.86 18.44
C GLU A 642 13.99 -32.63 18.17
N ARG A 643 12.84 -32.06 18.57
CA ARG A 643 11.54 -32.65 18.22
C ARG A 643 11.30 -32.62 16.71
N ALA A 644 11.54 -31.50 16.05
CA ALA A 644 11.37 -31.38 14.62
C ALA A 644 12.33 -32.32 13.86
N ILE A 645 13.56 -32.51 14.33
CA ILE A 645 14.49 -33.52 13.79
C ILE A 645 13.94 -34.94 13.98
N THR A 646 13.39 -35.26 15.16
CA THR A 646 12.80 -36.57 15.44
C THR A 646 11.60 -36.83 14.54
N ASP A 647 10.73 -35.85 14.32
CA ASP A 647 9.57 -35.94 13.43
C ASP A 647 9.99 -36.27 11.98
N ILE A 648 11.13 -35.77 11.49
CA ILE A 648 11.62 -36.07 10.14
C ILE A 648 12.00 -37.54 9.96
N PHE A 649 12.39 -38.21 11.00
CA PHE A 649 12.73 -39.65 10.95
C PHE A 649 11.56 -40.56 11.30
N ASP A 650 10.35 -40.04 11.48
CA ASP A 650 9.12 -40.81 11.67
C ASP A 650 8.75 -41.62 10.41
N GLU A 651 8.03 -42.71 10.55
CA GLU A 651 7.58 -43.52 9.42
C GLU A 651 6.43 -42.87 8.63
N LEU A 652 5.65 -41.97 9.27
CA LEU A 652 4.48 -41.34 8.70
C LEU A 652 4.85 -40.09 7.87
N LEU A 653 4.53 -40.08 6.59
CA LEU A 653 4.78 -38.93 5.67
C LEU A 653 4.31 -37.58 6.19
N PRO A 654 3.09 -37.45 6.77
CA PRO A 654 2.66 -36.16 7.31
C PRO A 654 3.51 -35.64 8.48
N VAL A 655 4.04 -36.57 9.32
CA VAL A 655 4.90 -36.22 10.46
C VAL A 655 6.28 -35.79 9.96
N LYS A 656 6.86 -36.50 8.99
CA LYS A 656 8.11 -36.06 8.33
C LYS A 656 7.97 -34.66 7.73
N ALA A 657 6.91 -34.40 6.98
CA ALA A 657 6.67 -33.10 6.39
C ALA A 657 6.49 -32.01 7.45
N HIS A 658 5.79 -32.31 8.55
CA HIS A 658 5.67 -31.41 9.69
C HIS A 658 7.04 -31.06 10.28
N GLY A 659 7.91 -32.04 10.50
CA GLY A 659 9.28 -31.83 10.98
C GLY A 659 10.10 -30.90 10.08
N ILE A 660 10.06 -31.08 8.76
CA ILE A 660 10.74 -30.21 7.78
C ILE A 660 10.19 -28.77 7.84
N ILE A 661 8.86 -28.60 7.91
CA ILE A 661 8.22 -27.30 7.98
C ILE A 661 8.57 -26.60 9.30
N GLU A 662 8.57 -27.32 10.43
CA GLU A 662 8.93 -26.75 11.73
C GLU A 662 10.42 -26.35 11.79
N LEU A 663 11.34 -27.15 11.24
CA LEU A 663 12.75 -26.74 11.09
C LEU A 663 12.88 -25.49 10.21
N THR A 664 12.12 -25.42 9.12
CA THR A 664 12.13 -24.24 8.25
C THR A 664 11.69 -22.99 9.00
N LYS A 665 10.64 -23.07 9.82
CA LYS A 665 10.18 -21.96 10.67
C LYS A 665 11.22 -21.58 11.73
N LEU A 666 11.88 -22.55 12.35
CA LEU A 666 12.93 -22.28 13.34
C LEU A 666 14.14 -21.57 12.69
N ILE A 667 14.49 -21.95 11.45
CA ILE A 667 15.52 -21.25 10.66
C ILE A 667 15.11 -19.79 10.40
N ASP A 668 13.87 -19.58 9.96
CA ASP A 668 13.35 -18.23 9.68
C ASP A 668 13.30 -17.36 10.95
N ASN A 669 13.00 -17.98 12.11
CA ASN A 669 13.00 -17.33 13.42
C ASN A 669 14.42 -17.16 14.01
N LYS A 670 15.46 -17.60 13.30
CA LYS A 670 16.86 -17.53 13.73
C LYS A 670 17.10 -18.19 15.11
N ASP A 671 16.48 -19.33 15.35
CA ASP A 671 16.68 -20.09 16.60
C ASP A 671 18.14 -20.47 16.77
N ALA A 672 18.71 -20.20 17.96
CA ALA A 672 20.13 -20.35 18.22
C ALA A 672 20.62 -21.81 18.10
N GLU A 673 19.80 -22.78 18.48
CA GLU A 673 20.15 -24.21 18.39
C GLU A 673 20.12 -24.67 16.93
N THR A 674 19.12 -24.25 16.19
CA THR A 674 18.97 -24.56 14.76
C THR A 674 20.14 -23.97 13.96
N ILE A 675 20.59 -22.75 14.30
CA ILE A 675 21.79 -22.15 13.70
C ILE A 675 23.05 -22.95 14.03
N SER A 676 23.20 -23.43 15.27
CA SER A 676 24.36 -24.23 15.64
C SER A 676 24.43 -25.56 14.90
N LYS A 677 23.29 -26.17 14.58
CA LYS A 677 23.15 -27.45 13.86
C LYS A 677 22.98 -27.28 12.34
N LYS A 678 23.20 -26.07 11.77
CA LYS A 678 22.92 -25.74 10.37
C LYS A 678 23.45 -26.72 9.33
N HIS A 679 24.67 -27.23 9.48
CA HIS A 679 25.27 -28.20 8.56
C HIS A 679 24.60 -29.58 8.65
N TYR A 680 24.20 -30.01 9.84
CA TYR A 680 23.45 -31.23 10.01
C TYR A 680 22.06 -31.16 9.38
N ILE A 681 21.36 -30.03 9.59
CA ILE A 681 20.04 -29.77 8.99
C ILE A 681 20.15 -29.70 7.46
N PHE A 682 21.24 -29.13 6.94
CA PHE A 682 21.50 -29.14 5.50
C PHE A 682 21.56 -30.57 4.93
N CYS A 683 22.32 -31.46 5.60
CA CYS A 683 22.39 -32.87 5.17
C CYS A 683 21.02 -33.56 5.21
N ILE A 684 20.22 -33.30 6.25
CA ILE A 684 18.87 -33.84 6.36
C ILE A 684 18.00 -33.37 5.17
N PHE A 685 17.99 -32.08 4.90
CA PHE A 685 17.19 -31.55 3.80
C PHE A 685 17.65 -32.04 2.44
N GLN A 686 18.97 -32.25 2.24
CA GLN A 686 19.53 -32.81 1.03
C GLN A 686 19.10 -34.27 0.84
N GLU A 687 19.01 -35.05 1.92
CA GLU A 687 18.52 -36.43 1.87
C GLU A 687 17.04 -36.49 1.49
N GLN A 688 16.23 -35.58 2.02
CA GLN A 688 14.80 -35.50 1.72
C GLN A 688 14.49 -35.04 0.29
N LEU A 689 15.44 -34.40 -0.41
CA LEU A 689 15.30 -34.09 -1.85
C LEU A 689 15.27 -35.35 -2.73
N ARG A 690 15.81 -36.47 -2.24
CA ARG A 690 15.83 -37.77 -2.94
C ARG A 690 14.55 -38.56 -2.73
N ASP A 691 13.66 -38.11 -1.87
CA ASP A 691 12.39 -38.78 -1.62
C ASP A 691 11.48 -38.69 -2.86
N SER A 692 10.74 -39.76 -3.10
CA SER A 692 9.82 -39.86 -4.24
C SER A 692 8.52 -39.08 -4.03
N ASP A 693 8.22 -38.69 -2.78
CA ASP A 693 7.00 -37.96 -2.45
C ASP A 693 7.17 -36.47 -2.76
N SER A 694 6.26 -35.95 -3.59
CA SER A 694 6.31 -34.56 -4.06
C SER A 694 6.15 -33.53 -2.95
N TYR A 695 5.43 -33.86 -1.87
CA TYR A 695 5.21 -32.97 -0.75
C TYR A 695 6.46 -32.83 0.12
N LEU A 696 7.17 -33.93 0.38
CA LEU A 696 8.42 -33.92 1.13
C LEU A 696 9.53 -33.16 0.43
N TYR A 697 9.74 -33.41 -0.87
CA TYR A 697 10.79 -32.68 -1.57
C TYR A 697 10.51 -31.19 -1.73
N LEU A 698 9.24 -30.78 -1.92
CA LEU A 698 8.88 -29.37 -1.96
C LEU A 698 9.09 -28.68 -0.59
N ALA A 699 8.80 -29.38 0.51
CA ALA A 699 9.11 -28.90 1.84
C ALA A 699 10.63 -28.76 2.06
N ALA A 700 11.43 -29.73 1.60
CA ALA A 700 12.88 -29.68 1.66
C ALA A 700 13.48 -28.54 0.82
N ILE A 701 12.94 -28.27 -0.37
CA ILE A 701 13.30 -27.09 -1.19
C ILE A 701 13.10 -25.79 -0.41
N ASN A 702 11.97 -25.65 0.28
CA ASN A 702 11.69 -24.47 1.09
C ASN A 702 12.65 -24.36 2.27
N GLY A 703 12.96 -25.48 2.92
CA GLY A 703 13.93 -25.55 4.01
C GLY A 703 15.35 -25.16 3.60
N LEU A 704 15.82 -25.66 2.47
CA LEU A 704 17.13 -25.30 1.91
C LEU A 704 17.20 -23.83 1.50
N ALA A 705 16.13 -23.30 0.90
CA ALA A 705 16.06 -21.89 0.59
C ALA A 705 16.06 -20.99 1.85
N ALA A 706 15.44 -21.46 2.96
CA ALA A 706 15.52 -20.78 4.24
C ALA A 706 16.94 -20.82 4.82
N LEU A 707 17.56 -21.99 4.80
CA LEU A 707 18.91 -22.20 5.35
C LEU A 707 19.97 -21.34 4.64
N CYS A 708 19.79 -21.11 3.32
CA CYS A 708 20.66 -20.23 2.55
C CYS A 708 20.72 -18.79 3.08
N THR A 709 19.72 -18.30 3.78
CA THR A 709 19.76 -16.97 4.40
C THR A 709 20.74 -16.87 5.56
N LEU A 710 21.10 -17.99 6.17
CA LEU A 710 22.03 -18.06 7.30
C LEU A 710 23.48 -18.38 6.88
N CYS A 711 23.67 -19.08 5.75
CA CYS A 711 24.96 -19.57 5.27
C CYS A 711 25.01 -19.50 3.74
N THR A 712 24.82 -18.32 3.19
CA THR A 712 24.63 -18.10 1.75
C THR A 712 25.76 -18.68 0.91
N GLU A 713 27.00 -18.39 1.27
CA GLU A 713 28.17 -18.75 0.45
C GLU A 713 28.42 -20.27 0.42
N ASP A 714 28.46 -20.90 1.60
CA ASP A 714 28.70 -22.34 1.72
C ASP A 714 27.62 -23.17 1.00
N VAL A 715 26.34 -22.80 1.22
CA VAL A 715 25.20 -23.54 0.67
C VAL A 715 25.06 -23.32 -0.83
N LEU A 716 25.25 -22.08 -1.34
CA LEU A 716 25.25 -21.83 -2.78
C LEU A 716 26.40 -22.53 -3.46
N HIS A 717 27.60 -22.51 -2.91
CA HIS A 717 28.75 -23.20 -3.48
C HIS A 717 28.50 -24.70 -3.57
N MET A 718 27.90 -25.28 -2.55
CA MET A 718 27.60 -26.71 -2.50
C MET A 718 26.50 -27.09 -3.49
N LEU A 719 25.41 -26.30 -3.53
CA LEU A 719 24.32 -26.50 -4.48
C LEU A 719 24.79 -26.36 -5.94
N CYS A 720 25.57 -25.35 -6.25
CA CYS A 720 26.13 -25.13 -7.59
C CYS A 720 27.10 -26.26 -8.00
N LYS A 721 27.94 -26.72 -7.08
CA LYS A 721 28.85 -27.86 -7.30
C LYS A 721 28.07 -29.15 -7.52
N GLU A 722 27.06 -29.43 -6.72
CA GLU A 722 26.22 -30.63 -6.86
C GLU A 722 25.41 -30.58 -8.15
N PHE A 723 24.88 -29.43 -8.53
CA PHE A 723 24.18 -29.22 -9.80
C PHE A 723 25.05 -29.59 -11.02
N LEU A 724 26.35 -29.30 -10.97
CA LEU A 724 27.29 -29.58 -12.09
C LEU A 724 27.95 -30.97 -12.01
N GLN A 725 28.18 -31.53 -10.81
CA GLN A 725 29.01 -32.72 -10.61
C GLN A 725 28.29 -34.08 -10.72
N ILE A 726 26.94 -34.09 -10.65
CA ILE A 726 26.16 -35.34 -10.67
C ILE A 726 26.37 -36.12 -12.01
N SER A 727 26.80 -35.48 -13.07
CA SER A 727 27.09 -36.12 -14.35
C SER A 727 28.42 -36.89 -14.42
N ASN A 728 29.30 -36.77 -13.40
CA ASN A 728 30.65 -37.37 -13.45
C ASN A 728 30.81 -38.66 -12.62
N GLN A 729 29.77 -39.22 -12.01
CA GLN A 729 29.84 -40.49 -11.29
C GLN A 729 29.36 -41.66 -12.14
N GLY A 730 30.29 -42.20 -12.89
CA GLY A 730 30.36 -43.66 -13.12
C GLY A 730 29.55 -44.27 -14.26
N ALA A 731 30.27 -44.74 -15.23
CA ALA A 731 29.93 -45.77 -16.20
C ALA A 731 29.08 -46.90 -15.61
N LEU A 732 27.97 -47.26 -16.32
CA LEU A 732 27.02 -48.34 -16.09
C LEU A 732 25.73 -47.95 -15.35
N GLU A 733 25.00 -46.96 -15.85
CA GLU A 733 23.67 -46.69 -15.32
C GLU A 733 22.58 -46.98 -16.37
N THR A 734 21.54 -47.69 -15.93
CA THR A 734 20.32 -47.94 -16.70
C THR A 734 19.63 -46.61 -17.02
N LYS A 735 18.89 -46.52 -18.12
CA LYS A 735 18.12 -45.28 -18.48
C LYS A 735 17.30 -44.73 -17.34
N ASP A 736 16.69 -45.59 -16.49
CA ASP A 736 15.88 -45.16 -15.32
C ASP A 736 16.72 -44.44 -14.25
N SER A 737 18.03 -44.71 -14.15
CA SER A 737 18.89 -43.98 -13.22
C SER A 737 19.32 -42.64 -13.78
N GLN A 738 19.50 -42.49 -15.09
CA GLN A 738 19.79 -41.21 -15.75
C GLN A 738 18.63 -40.22 -15.65
N ASP A 739 17.38 -40.71 -15.85
CA ASP A 739 16.18 -39.87 -15.70
C ASP A 739 16.01 -39.35 -14.28
N LYS A 740 16.28 -40.20 -13.27
CA LYS A 740 16.26 -39.78 -11.84
C LYS A 740 17.35 -38.76 -11.49
N ILE A 741 18.53 -38.89 -12.10
CA ILE A 741 19.62 -37.93 -11.90
C ILE A 741 19.26 -36.60 -12.56
N ALA A 742 18.70 -36.60 -13.77
CA ALA A 742 18.24 -35.40 -14.43
C ALA A 742 17.14 -34.69 -13.62
N GLU A 743 16.20 -35.46 -13.06
CA GLU A 743 15.14 -34.92 -12.20
C GLU A 743 15.72 -34.28 -10.93
N LEU A 744 16.69 -34.93 -10.27
CA LEU A 744 17.35 -34.38 -9.07
C LEU A 744 18.10 -33.06 -9.41
N ARG A 745 18.81 -33.03 -10.55
CA ARG A 745 19.50 -31.82 -11.01
C ARG A 745 18.53 -30.68 -11.30
N MET A 746 17.38 -30.94 -11.95
CA MET A 746 16.34 -29.95 -12.14
C MET A 746 15.81 -29.40 -10.81
N LYS A 747 15.56 -30.28 -9.83
CA LYS A 747 15.16 -29.88 -8.48
C LYS A 747 16.20 -28.96 -7.80
N ILE A 748 17.48 -29.26 -7.93
CA ILE A 748 18.56 -28.40 -7.41
C ILE A 748 18.59 -27.04 -8.14
N GLY A 749 18.37 -27.03 -9.45
CA GLY A 749 18.24 -25.80 -10.22
C GLY A 749 17.12 -24.89 -9.70
N ASP A 750 15.96 -25.49 -9.42
CA ASP A 750 14.82 -24.77 -8.84
C ASP A 750 15.13 -24.19 -7.46
N ILE A 751 15.92 -24.92 -6.63
CA ILE A 751 16.38 -24.42 -5.33
C ILE A 751 17.27 -23.20 -5.53
N ILE A 752 18.22 -23.25 -6.47
CA ILE A 752 19.13 -22.13 -6.75
C ILE A 752 18.33 -20.88 -7.14
N VAL A 753 17.31 -21.01 -8.00
CA VAL A 753 16.42 -19.91 -8.37
C VAL A 753 15.65 -19.38 -7.15
N LYS A 754 15.11 -20.27 -6.32
CA LYS A 754 14.36 -19.91 -5.13
C LYS A 754 15.22 -19.18 -4.11
N VAL A 755 16.45 -19.64 -3.92
CA VAL A 755 17.47 -18.98 -3.11
C VAL A 755 17.79 -17.59 -3.65
N THR A 756 18.02 -17.47 -4.95
CA THR A 756 18.32 -16.20 -5.62
C THR A 756 17.18 -15.20 -5.43
N LYS A 757 15.92 -15.62 -5.59
CA LYS A 757 14.74 -14.79 -5.33
C LYS A 757 14.65 -14.36 -3.87
N ARG A 758 14.99 -15.24 -2.93
CA ARG A 758 14.97 -14.92 -1.50
C ARG A 758 16.09 -13.97 -1.08
N LEU A 759 17.25 -14.04 -1.72
CA LEU A 759 18.36 -13.10 -1.52
C LEU A 759 18.06 -11.71 -2.10
N GLY A 760 17.20 -11.62 -3.11
CA GLY A 760 16.84 -10.37 -3.76
C GLY A 760 18.07 -9.59 -4.22
N GLU A 761 18.23 -8.36 -3.75
CA GLU A 761 19.37 -7.51 -4.13
C GLU A 761 20.75 -8.07 -3.70
N MET A 762 20.80 -8.87 -2.63
CA MET A 762 22.05 -9.50 -2.16
C MET A 762 22.53 -10.60 -3.11
N ALA A 763 21.68 -11.13 -3.98
CA ALA A 763 22.08 -12.10 -5.01
C ALA A 763 23.19 -11.58 -5.95
N ALA A 764 23.28 -10.25 -6.11
CA ALA A 764 24.32 -9.63 -6.92
C ALA A 764 25.75 -9.87 -6.39
N VAL A 765 25.93 -10.13 -5.10
CA VAL A 765 27.22 -10.50 -4.51
C VAL A 765 27.69 -11.84 -5.04
N HIS A 766 26.76 -12.78 -5.26
CA HIS A 766 27.02 -14.15 -5.70
C HIS A 766 26.78 -14.36 -7.22
N LYS A 767 26.60 -13.27 -7.99
CA LYS A 767 26.24 -13.32 -9.42
C LYS A 767 27.17 -14.18 -10.25
N THR A 768 28.48 -14.13 -10.00
CA THR A 768 29.47 -14.86 -10.78
C THR A 768 29.31 -16.36 -10.66
N ILE A 769 29.13 -16.88 -9.44
CA ILE A 769 28.91 -18.31 -9.25
C ILE A 769 27.56 -18.77 -9.82
N LEU A 770 26.49 -17.99 -9.60
CA LEU A 770 25.16 -18.30 -10.10
C LEU A 770 25.12 -18.36 -11.64
N LEU A 771 25.61 -17.30 -12.30
CA LEU A 771 25.57 -17.21 -13.76
C LEU A 771 26.50 -18.23 -14.42
N ASN A 772 27.72 -18.42 -13.90
CA ASN A 772 28.65 -19.40 -14.46
C ASN A 772 28.12 -20.82 -14.32
N THR A 773 27.47 -21.17 -13.21
CA THR A 773 26.85 -22.47 -13.02
C THR A 773 25.77 -22.73 -14.07
N MET A 774 24.89 -21.76 -14.31
CA MET A 774 23.83 -21.88 -15.31
C MET A 774 24.41 -21.92 -16.74
N LEU A 775 25.41 -21.09 -17.06
CA LEU A 775 26.06 -21.09 -18.37
C LEU A 775 26.78 -22.42 -18.67
N CYS A 776 27.39 -23.05 -17.67
CA CYS A 776 27.97 -24.38 -17.80
C CYS A 776 26.88 -25.42 -18.08
N ALA A 777 25.78 -25.38 -17.34
CA ALA A 777 24.67 -26.34 -17.53
C ALA A 777 23.90 -26.13 -18.86
N CYS A 778 23.91 -24.93 -19.42
CA CYS A 778 23.38 -24.70 -20.77
C CYS A 778 24.13 -25.43 -21.87
N ARG A 779 25.29 -26.02 -21.58
CA ARG A 779 26.09 -26.86 -22.51
C ARG A 779 26.04 -28.35 -22.20
N ASP A 780 25.15 -28.75 -21.32
CA ASP A 780 24.96 -30.15 -20.92
C ASP A 780 24.54 -31.03 -22.11
N GLU A 781 24.86 -32.31 -22.03
CA GLU A 781 24.46 -33.27 -23.08
C GLU A 781 22.96 -33.52 -23.12
N ASP A 782 22.29 -33.45 -21.93
CA ASP A 782 20.86 -33.68 -21.80
C ASP A 782 20.05 -32.42 -22.16
N PRO A 783 19.13 -32.47 -23.12
CA PRO A 783 18.28 -31.35 -23.49
C PRO A 783 17.39 -30.85 -22.36
N LEU A 784 16.95 -31.74 -21.44
CA LEU A 784 16.11 -31.36 -20.29
C LEU A 784 16.89 -30.45 -19.33
N ILE A 785 18.15 -30.80 -19.07
CA ILE A 785 19.03 -30.01 -18.22
C ILE A 785 19.34 -28.66 -18.87
N ARG A 786 19.64 -28.63 -20.18
CA ARG A 786 19.85 -27.35 -20.90
C ARG A 786 18.63 -26.46 -20.84
N THR A 787 17.43 -27.01 -21.06
CA THR A 787 16.17 -26.25 -21.00
C THR A 787 15.91 -25.72 -19.60
N SER A 788 16.12 -26.55 -18.57
CA SER A 788 15.99 -26.14 -17.17
C SER A 788 16.99 -25.05 -16.81
N ALA A 789 18.27 -25.21 -17.21
CA ALA A 789 19.32 -24.22 -16.96
C ALA A 789 19.01 -22.87 -17.62
N LEU A 790 18.48 -22.87 -18.84
CA LEU A 790 18.04 -21.64 -19.55
C LEU A 790 16.86 -20.99 -18.83
N SER A 791 15.87 -21.77 -18.40
CA SER A 791 14.73 -21.25 -17.63
C SER A 791 15.19 -20.63 -16.29
N ASN A 792 16.10 -21.30 -15.60
CA ASN A 792 16.70 -20.81 -14.37
C ASN A 792 17.53 -19.54 -14.60
N LEU A 793 18.29 -19.49 -15.70
CA LEU A 793 19.06 -18.30 -16.11
C LEU A 793 18.14 -17.10 -16.38
N ALA A 794 16.97 -17.35 -17.00
CA ALA A 794 15.96 -16.31 -17.22
C ALA A 794 15.46 -15.72 -15.89
N GLU A 795 15.12 -16.57 -14.92
CA GLU A 795 14.64 -16.15 -13.62
C GLU A 795 15.73 -15.43 -12.79
N ILE A 796 16.96 -15.92 -12.82
CA ILE A 796 18.11 -15.27 -12.16
C ILE A 796 18.37 -13.90 -12.78
N SER A 797 18.26 -13.77 -14.10
CA SER A 797 18.44 -12.50 -14.81
C SER A 797 17.39 -11.47 -14.41
N LEU A 798 16.15 -11.90 -14.18
CA LEU A 798 15.08 -11.02 -13.64
C LEU A 798 15.39 -10.51 -12.23
N VAL A 799 16.03 -11.31 -11.39
CA VAL A 799 16.38 -10.89 -10.02
C VAL A 799 17.61 -9.97 -10.00
N LEU A 800 18.59 -10.23 -10.86
CA LEU A 800 19.84 -9.46 -10.88
C LEU A 800 19.69 -8.08 -11.53
N HIS A 801 18.71 -7.90 -12.42
CA HIS A 801 18.50 -6.65 -13.16
C HIS A 801 19.82 -6.15 -13.84
N TYR A 802 20.09 -4.84 -13.79
CA TYR A 802 21.32 -4.22 -14.31
C TYR A 802 22.60 -4.69 -13.60
N LYS A 803 22.50 -5.33 -12.42
CA LYS A 803 23.66 -5.83 -11.65
C LYS A 803 24.36 -7.03 -12.31
N ILE A 804 23.81 -7.60 -13.38
CA ILE A 804 24.47 -8.63 -14.21
C ILE A 804 25.82 -8.10 -14.69
N GLY A 805 25.89 -6.87 -15.17
CA GLY A 805 27.12 -6.21 -15.62
C GLY A 805 27.71 -6.87 -16.86
N SER A 806 29.03 -6.94 -16.94
CA SER A 806 29.76 -7.45 -18.12
C SER A 806 29.46 -8.91 -18.49
N ILE A 807 29.00 -9.74 -17.55
CA ILE A 807 28.64 -11.17 -17.78
C ILE A 807 27.48 -11.28 -18.78
N ILE A 808 26.71 -10.23 -19.00
CA ILE A 808 25.63 -10.20 -19.98
C ILE A 808 26.09 -10.58 -21.39
N TYR A 809 27.30 -10.21 -21.78
CA TYR A 809 27.85 -10.54 -23.10
C TYR A 809 28.11 -12.05 -23.25
N GLU A 810 28.56 -12.69 -22.17
CA GLU A 810 28.78 -14.16 -22.17
C GLU A 810 27.43 -14.88 -22.22
N VAL A 811 26.42 -14.39 -21.51
CA VAL A 811 25.05 -14.90 -21.55
C VAL A 811 24.49 -14.78 -22.97
N LEU A 812 24.63 -13.64 -23.63
CA LEU A 812 24.14 -13.44 -24.99
C LEU A 812 24.86 -14.34 -25.99
N LEU A 813 26.18 -14.52 -25.90
CA LEU A 813 26.93 -15.42 -26.76
C LEU A 813 26.47 -16.88 -26.62
N CYS A 814 26.22 -17.34 -25.37
CA CYS A 814 25.69 -18.66 -25.11
C CYS A 814 24.29 -18.86 -25.74
N ILE A 815 23.42 -17.86 -25.55
CA ILE A 815 22.05 -17.90 -26.08
C ILE A 815 22.04 -17.92 -27.59
N TRP A 816 22.85 -17.11 -28.27
CA TRP A 816 22.93 -17.13 -29.75
C TRP A 816 23.43 -18.46 -30.28
N SER A 817 24.47 -19.02 -29.64
CA SER A 817 24.95 -20.36 -30.01
C SER A 817 23.83 -21.40 -29.91
N ILE A 818 23.00 -21.38 -28.85
CA ILE A 818 21.89 -22.32 -28.68
C ILE A 818 20.79 -22.09 -29.72
N ILE A 819 20.42 -20.84 -29.97
CA ILE A 819 19.38 -20.52 -30.96
C ILE A 819 19.78 -21.02 -32.37
N GLU A 820 21.05 -20.88 -32.71
CA GLU A 820 21.55 -21.25 -34.05
C GLU A 820 21.85 -22.74 -34.20
N THR A 821 22.37 -23.41 -33.16
CA THR A 821 22.95 -24.74 -33.29
C THR A 821 22.20 -25.86 -32.57
N ASP A 822 21.35 -25.53 -31.56
CA ASP A 822 20.67 -26.58 -30.78
C ASP A 822 19.54 -27.24 -31.59
N LYS A 823 19.55 -28.57 -31.60
CA LYS A 823 18.54 -29.40 -32.28
C LYS A 823 17.22 -29.45 -31.49
N ALA A 824 17.26 -29.29 -30.18
CA ALA A 824 16.09 -29.36 -29.32
C ALA A 824 15.32 -28.04 -29.38
N VAL A 825 14.09 -28.09 -29.84
CA VAL A 825 13.21 -26.92 -29.98
C VAL A 825 12.91 -26.28 -28.61
N GLU A 826 12.81 -27.09 -27.58
CA GLU A 826 12.61 -26.66 -26.20
C GLU A 826 13.75 -25.78 -25.70
N CYS A 827 14.98 -26.12 -25.97
CA CYS A 827 16.16 -25.34 -25.64
C CYS A 827 16.14 -23.98 -26.36
N ARG A 828 15.81 -23.99 -27.66
CA ARG A 828 15.70 -22.77 -28.46
C ARG A 828 14.60 -21.84 -27.96
N ARG A 829 13.44 -22.40 -27.56
CA ARG A 829 12.34 -21.66 -26.93
C ARG A 829 12.80 -21.01 -25.61
N ALA A 830 13.46 -21.79 -24.76
CA ALA A 830 13.97 -21.30 -23.47
C ALA A 830 15.04 -20.21 -23.67
N ALA A 831 15.92 -20.35 -24.67
CA ALA A 831 16.94 -19.34 -24.99
C ALA A 831 16.31 -17.98 -25.38
N VAL A 832 15.24 -18.00 -26.20
CA VAL A 832 14.51 -16.76 -26.55
C VAL A 832 13.82 -16.14 -25.33
N MET A 833 13.31 -16.97 -24.42
CA MET A 833 12.74 -16.47 -23.16
C MET A 833 13.79 -15.83 -22.26
N VAL A 834 15.05 -16.30 -22.27
CA VAL A 834 16.14 -15.61 -21.55
C VAL A 834 16.33 -14.19 -22.09
N ILE A 835 16.28 -14.00 -23.42
CA ILE A 835 16.38 -12.65 -24.02
C ILE A 835 15.23 -11.77 -23.53
N ALA A 836 13.99 -12.26 -23.53
CA ALA A 836 12.84 -11.51 -23.03
C ALA A 836 13.02 -11.14 -21.54
N SER A 837 13.45 -12.08 -20.71
CA SER A 837 13.70 -11.86 -19.29
C SER A 837 14.85 -10.89 -19.03
N LEU A 838 15.92 -10.90 -19.83
CA LEU A 838 17.01 -9.94 -19.76
C LEU A 838 16.51 -8.52 -20.08
N ILE A 839 15.76 -8.35 -21.16
CA ILE A 839 15.18 -7.05 -21.56
C ILE A 839 14.26 -6.53 -20.46
N LYS A 840 13.40 -7.39 -19.95
CA LYS A 840 12.47 -7.05 -18.85
C LYS A 840 13.22 -6.71 -17.57
N GLY A 841 14.24 -7.46 -17.20
CA GLY A 841 15.06 -7.25 -16.01
C GLY A 841 15.85 -5.95 -16.07
N LEU A 842 16.45 -5.63 -17.20
CA LEU A 842 17.20 -4.38 -17.43
C LEU A 842 16.28 -3.16 -17.54
N GLY A 843 15.05 -3.31 -18.01
CA GLY A 843 14.12 -2.22 -18.18
C GLY A 843 14.71 -1.06 -18.98
N LYS A 844 14.73 0.13 -18.41
CA LYS A 844 15.27 1.35 -19.05
C LYS A 844 16.77 1.28 -19.37
N GLU A 845 17.52 0.52 -18.58
CA GLU A 845 18.97 0.36 -18.77
C GLU A 845 19.33 -0.53 -19.98
N THR A 846 18.35 -1.23 -20.55
CA THR A 846 18.53 -2.09 -21.73
C THR A 846 19.26 -1.35 -22.87
N LEU A 847 18.91 -0.12 -23.13
CA LEU A 847 19.49 0.68 -24.22
C LEU A 847 20.92 1.14 -23.93
N VAL A 848 21.29 1.23 -22.65
CA VAL A 848 22.63 1.62 -22.21
C VAL A 848 23.54 0.41 -22.14
N GLU A 849 23.07 -0.68 -21.53
CA GLU A 849 23.87 -1.89 -21.32
C GLU A 849 24.04 -2.73 -22.60
N LEU A 850 23.05 -2.77 -23.48
CA LEU A 850 23.04 -3.60 -24.69
C LEU A 850 23.35 -2.82 -25.98
N LYS A 851 23.89 -1.62 -25.91
CA LYS A 851 24.14 -0.69 -27.04
C LYS A 851 24.44 -1.37 -28.38
N GLU A 852 25.52 -2.14 -28.43
CA GLU A 852 26.01 -2.79 -29.66
C GLU A 852 25.23 -4.03 -30.04
N ASN A 853 24.68 -4.74 -29.09
CA ASN A 853 23.94 -5.99 -29.28
C ASN A 853 22.44 -5.81 -29.53
N LEU A 854 21.92 -4.62 -29.36
CA LEU A 854 20.48 -4.34 -29.50
C LEU A 854 19.97 -4.59 -30.91
N LEU A 855 20.75 -4.17 -31.90
CA LEU A 855 20.40 -4.37 -33.31
C LEU A 855 20.52 -5.86 -33.74
N PRO A 856 21.56 -6.60 -33.35
CA PRO A 856 21.61 -8.05 -33.50
C PRO A 856 20.42 -8.75 -32.86
N ILE A 857 20.11 -8.47 -31.58
CA ILE A 857 18.97 -9.04 -30.86
C ILE A 857 17.66 -8.81 -31.65
N TYR A 858 17.40 -7.58 -32.04
CA TYR A 858 16.20 -7.23 -32.79
C TYR A 858 16.13 -8.00 -34.12
N ARG A 859 17.24 -8.12 -34.87
CA ARG A 859 17.30 -8.81 -36.14
C ARG A 859 17.05 -10.32 -35.96
N THR A 860 17.67 -10.95 -34.98
CA THR A 860 17.47 -12.36 -34.66
C THR A 860 16.03 -12.65 -34.25
N LEU A 861 15.48 -11.89 -33.32
CA LEU A 861 14.08 -12.07 -32.89
C LEU A 861 13.10 -11.86 -34.05
N LYS A 862 13.35 -10.85 -34.90
CA LYS A 862 12.50 -10.57 -36.06
C LYS A 862 12.60 -11.65 -37.13
N SER A 863 13.78 -12.23 -37.32
CA SER A 863 13.98 -13.39 -38.21
C SER A 863 13.20 -14.60 -37.73
N LEU A 864 13.34 -14.94 -36.43
CA LEU A 864 12.61 -16.06 -35.82
C LEU A 864 11.09 -15.86 -35.86
N TYR A 865 10.61 -14.66 -35.64
CA TYR A 865 9.18 -14.34 -35.72
C TYR A 865 8.62 -14.48 -37.15
N ARG A 866 9.39 -14.12 -38.17
CA ARG A 866 8.96 -14.14 -39.59
C ARG A 866 9.10 -15.48 -40.27
N ASP A 867 9.93 -16.38 -39.75
CA ASP A 867 10.15 -17.68 -40.37
C ASP A 867 8.96 -18.61 -40.09
N ASN A 868 8.22 -18.95 -41.15
CA ASN A 868 7.07 -19.84 -41.08
C ASN A 868 7.47 -21.32 -40.87
N ASN A 869 8.72 -21.67 -41.05
CA ASN A 869 9.23 -23.04 -40.83
C ASN A 869 9.60 -23.27 -39.36
N GLU A 870 9.72 -22.20 -38.57
CA GLU A 870 10.01 -22.29 -37.14
C GLU A 870 8.77 -22.68 -36.34
N ASP A 871 9.04 -23.26 -35.19
CA ASP A 871 7.99 -23.67 -34.24
C ASP A 871 7.07 -22.52 -33.81
N SER A 872 5.78 -22.80 -33.70
CA SER A 872 4.75 -21.79 -33.38
C SER A 872 4.96 -21.13 -32.02
N ILE A 873 5.43 -21.92 -31.04
CA ILE A 873 5.70 -21.41 -29.66
C ILE A 873 7.00 -20.59 -29.66
N LEU A 874 8.02 -21.01 -30.41
CA LEU A 874 9.26 -20.23 -30.56
C LEU A 874 8.97 -18.86 -31.18
N ARG A 875 8.10 -18.82 -32.19
CA ARG A 875 7.66 -17.56 -32.82
C ARG A 875 6.89 -16.67 -31.83
N LEU A 876 6.03 -17.27 -31.00
CA LEU A 876 5.32 -16.53 -29.96
C LEU A 876 6.31 -15.93 -28.94
N HIS A 877 7.31 -16.71 -28.51
CA HIS A 877 8.32 -16.19 -27.58
C HIS A 877 9.16 -15.07 -28.21
N ALA A 878 9.50 -15.19 -29.51
CA ALA A 878 10.16 -14.12 -30.22
C ALA A 878 9.30 -12.86 -30.33
N GLN A 879 7.98 -13.00 -30.52
CA GLN A 879 7.04 -11.88 -30.52
C GLN A 879 7.02 -11.20 -29.16
N LEU A 880 6.87 -11.96 -28.06
CA LEU A 880 6.87 -11.43 -26.69
C LEU A 880 8.17 -10.66 -26.39
N ALA A 881 9.32 -11.21 -26.77
CA ALA A 881 10.60 -10.53 -26.60
C ALA A 881 10.69 -9.22 -27.41
N LEU A 882 10.13 -9.17 -28.62
CA LEU A 882 10.04 -7.96 -29.44
C LEU A 882 9.07 -6.93 -28.84
N GLU A 883 7.98 -7.36 -28.23
CA GLU A 883 7.02 -6.49 -27.53
C GLU A 883 7.69 -5.85 -26.29
N GLU A 884 8.38 -6.63 -25.46
CA GLU A 884 9.16 -6.10 -24.32
C GLU A 884 10.23 -5.09 -24.79
N LEU A 885 10.96 -5.38 -25.86
CA LEU A 885 11.93 -4.45 -26.43
C LEU A 885 11.26 -3.16 -26.93
N ASN A 886 10.13 -3.28 -27.59
CA ASN A 886 9.37 -2.14 -28.08
C ASN A 886 8.85 -1.26 -26.91
N ASP A 887 8.41 -1.88 -25.84
CA ASP A 887 7.95 -1.15 -24.65
C ASP A 887 9.10 -0.41 -23.95
N VAL A 888 10.28 -1.02 -23.85
CA VAL A 888 11.49 -0.34 -23.36
C VAL A 888 11.87 0.83 -24.27
N VAL A 889 11.84 0.66 -25.59
CA VAL A 889 12.13 1.72 -26.57
C VAL A 889 11.08 2.83 -26.49
N LYS A 890 9.79 2.49 -26.33
CA LYS A 890 8.72 3.47 -26.13
C LYS A 890 8.95 4.29 -24.85
N GLN A 891 9.26 3.62 -23.73
CA GLN A 891 9.55 4.29 -22.45
C GLN A 891 10.76 5.21 -22.52
N PHE A 892 11.75 4.88 -23.38
CA PHE A 892 12.94 5.71 -23.61
C PHE A 892 12.66 6.89 -24.53
N LEU A 893 11.98 6.66 -25.67
CA LEU A 893 11.67 7.69 -26.66
C LEU A 893 10.57 8.63 -26.19
N PHE A 894 9.63 8.09 -25.42
CA PHE A 894 8.54 8.82 -24.81
C PHE A 894 8.62 8.61 -23.29
N PRO A 895 9.68 9.12 -22.63
CA PRO A 895 9.61 9.16 -21.18
C PRO A 895 8.31 9.87 -20.88
N GLU A 896 7.40 9.25 -20.13
CA GLU A 896 6.30 9.98 -19.54
C GLU A 896 6.93 11.24 -19.01
N LEU A 897 6.58 12.36 -19.57
CA LEU A 897 7.06 13.65 -19.13
C LEU A 897 6.51 13.83 -17.72
N LYS A 898 7.17 13.20 -16.76
CA LYS A 898 7.08 13.55 -15.37
C LYS A 898 7.64 14.95 -15.30
N THR A 899 6.77 15.92 -15.60
CA THR A 899 6.98 17.26 -15.09
C THR A 899 6.85 17.10 -13.59
N GLU A 900 7.96 16.76 -12.93
CA GLU A 900 8.09 16.81 -11.49
C GLU A 900 7.94 18.27 -11.07
N LYS A 901 6.70 18.70 -11.00
CA LYS A 901 6.34 19.87 -10.23
C LYS A 901 6.38 19.40 -8.78
N GLN A 902 7.55 19.53 -8.18
CA GLN A 902 7.69 19.31 -6.74
C GLN A 902 6.84 20.37 -6.04
N ILE A 903 5.77 19.91 -5.41
CA ILE A 903 5.00 20.73 -4.48
C ILE A 903 5.83 20.76 -3.19
N PHE A 904 6.56 21.85 -2.98
CA PHE A 904 7.30 22.06 -1.74
C PHE A 904 6.29 22.36 -0.62
N VAL A 905 6.28 21.52 0.39
CA VAL A 905 5.53 21.77 1.63
C VAL A 905 6.19 22.96 2.33
N LEU A 906 5.44 24.01 2.58
CA LEU A 906 5.87 25.10 3.44
C LEU A 906 6.03 24.56 4.86
N ASP A 907 7.25 24.38 5.31
CA ASP A 907 7.54 24.35 6.72
C ASP A 907 7.18 25.70 7.32
N LYS A 908 6.36 25.67 8.34
CA LYS A 908 5.77 26.71 9.21
C LYS A 908 6.06 28.19 8.93
N PRO A 909 5.02 29.04 9.11
CA PRO A 909 5.22 30.47 9.23
C PRO A 909 6.03 30.85 10.47
#